data_76ee645197935adfa404eda16e428043
#
_entry.id   76ee645197935adfa404eda16e428043
#
_cell.length_a   1.000
_cell.length_b   1.000
_cell.length_c   1.000
_cell.angle_alpha   90.00
_cell.angle_beta   90.00
_cell.angle_gamma   90.00
#
_symmetry.space_group_name_H-M   'P 1'
#
loop_
_entity.id
_entity.type
_entity.pdbx_description
1 polymer ?
#
loop_
_entity_poly.entity_id
_entity_poly.type
_entity_poly.pdbx_seq_one_letter_code
_entity_poly.pdbx_strand_id
1 'polypeptide(L)'
;VPFVAVLLALATPGTFGAFECANHETATFVRISRARLDGTPLVVSTAGHDLTCSQYCRNNIEPTTGAQRLCASFNFDGRETCYFFDDAASPAGTADLNPNPSANNFYYEKTCLPGVNAHEACTYRSFSFERMRKTSLDGFVRKSIQVPSREQCLSACLLEKEFVCRSVNYNYDSYACEMSTEDRRSKPTHLRMTNQPVDYYDNNCLNRQNRCGQQGGNLVFVKTTQFEIKFYDHTQSVEPQESNCLQKCLDSLNTFCRSVEFSPNEKNCIVSDEDTFSRADQQVAVHSKDYYEPICVAADLSSSTCRQQAAFNRFIGVSIEGQPVASAQGVTVSDCISLCFQNLNCKSINYDRTQSTCHIYAVGQATANIKKNPSYDFYEFNCESQFGGMALCTNDGIRFIVNTKEPYTGAIYAAEKFSTCSQVVENAKQISITFPPPNVSPACGTTIKDGKLEALVVVSLDGVLPHQVTTEWDRFYRVSCDVNMDKPGFEGTVIVTTIFETKEAEPQVLSAGTPPPITAQLSFLDKDNQPLEKASIGDQLHLVVNSEQAGPHNMMVTECVATRVGGEGEPVPFTIIDNGCPRYPALVGPVEQDFDKNRLKAEMKAFRLDGSYDIQIVCTVMFCAGPNGCPPSNCLDSGTNELFMSHGRRKRRNIGGQQLLAQQQQHEQQT
;
A
#
# COMPACT_ATOMS: atom_id res chain seq x y z
N VAL A 1 -34.06 -67.14 31.51
CA VAL A 1 -32.91 -66.36 31.04
C VAL A 1 -33.07 -66.16 29.54
N PRO A 2 -33.41 -65.01 29.00
CA PRO A 2 -33.45 -64.77 27.55
C PRO A 2 -32.08 -64.39 27.03
N PHE A 3 -31.65 -65.05 25.99
CA PHE A 3 -30.52 -64.72 25.17
C PHE A 3 -30.84 -63.47 24.36
N VAL A 4 -30.06 -62.40 24.59
CA VAL A 4 -30.02 -61.23 23.73
C VAL A 4 -29.00 -61.53 22.61
N ALA A 5 -29.51 -61.74 21.37
CA ALA A 5 -28.69 -61.83 20.19
C ALA A 5 -28.22 -60.41 19.83
N VAL A 6 -26.92 -60.14 20.01
CA VAL A 6 -26.26 -58.94 19.47
C VAL A 6 -26.03 -59.21 17.97
N LEU A 7 -26.84 -58.57 17.14
CA LEU A 7 -26.58 -58.44 15.69
C LEU A 7 -25.37 -57.52 15.52
N LEU A 8 -24.21 -58.10 15.29
CA LEU A 8 -23.09 -57.39 14.68
C LEU A 8 -23.47 -57.09 13.23
N ALA A 9 -23.83 -55.86 12.98
CA ALA A 9 -23.88 -55.33 11.62
C ALA A 9 -22.45 -55.32 11.05
N LEU A 10 -22.08 -56.32 10.30
CA LEU A 10 -20.92 -56.28 9.44
C LEU A 10 -21.13 -55.12 8.47
N ALA A 11 -20.43 -54.02 8.69
CA ALA A 11 -20.29 -52.97 7.68
C ALA A 11 -19.64 -53.61 6.46
N THR A 12 -20.43 -53.84 5.42
CA THR A 12 -19.87 -54.14 4.09
C THR A 12 -18.96 -53.00 3.67
N PRO A 13 -17.75 -53.28 3.14
CA PRO A 13 -16.95 -52.23 2.53
C PRO A 13 -17.83 -51.60 1.44
N GLY A 14 -18.07 -50.28 1.62
CA GLY A 14 -18.91 -49.51 0.71
C GLY A 14 -18.40 -49.70 -0.73
N THR A 15 -19.29 -50.06 -1.58
CA THR A 15 -19.09 -50.02 -3.03
C THR A 15 -18.64 -48.63 -3.40
N PHE A 16 -17.40 -48.50 -3.85
CA PHE A 16 -16.92 -47.32 -4.54
C PHE A 16 -17.81 -47.08 -5.74
N GLY A 17 -18.74 -46.16 -5.66
CA GLY A 17 -19.67 -45.85 -6.71
C GLY A 17 -20.69 -44.81 -6.28
N ALA A 18 -20.65 -43.71 -6.97
CA ALA A 18 -21.55 -42.58 -6.96
C ALA A 18 -21.20 -41.46 -5.95
N PHE A 19 -20.48 -40.49 -6.42
CA PHE A 19 -20.27 -39.20 -5.74
C PHE A 19 -21.57 -38.36 -5.80
N GLU A 20 -22.64 -38.87 -5.24
CA GLU A 20 -23.81 -38.11 -4.86
C GLU A 20 -23.64 -37.69 -3.40
N CYS A 21 -23.56 -36.38 -3.18
CA CYS A 21 -23.51 -35.87 -1.84
C CYS A 21 -24.83 -36.08 -1.11
N ALA A 22 -24.79 -36.47 0.17
CA ALA A 22 -25.99 -36.67 0.96
C ALA A 22 -26.75 -35.33 1.14
N ASN A 23 -28.05 -35.39 1.48
CA ASN A 23 -28.92 -34.19 1.58
C ASN A 23 -28.42 -33.12 2.58
N HIS A 24 -27.52 -33.49 3.50
CA HIS A 24 -26.91 -32.58 4.50
C HIS A 24 -25.48 -32.17 4.13
N GLU A 25 -25.03 -32.50 2.93
CA GLU A 25 -23.70 -32.19 2.44
C GLU A 25 -23.80 -31.26 1.23
N THR A 26 -22.78 -30.39 1.09
CA THR A 26 -22.68 -29.49 -0.08
C THR A 26 -21.59 -29.98 -1.02
N ALA A 27 -21.99 -30.23 -2.28
CA ALA A 27 -21.07 -30.61 -3.34
C ALA A 27 -20.22 -29.42 -3.80
N THR A 28 -18.92 -29.56 -3.70
CA THR A 28 -17.92 -28.61 -4.22
C THR A 28 -16.76 -29.35 -4.87
N PHE A 29 -15.67 -28.63 -5.16
CA PHE A 29 -14.48 -29.23 -5.76
C PHE A 29 -13.20 -28.88 -5.00
N VAL A 30 -12.27 -29.83 -5.01
CA VAL A 30 -10.88 -29.64 -4.69
C VAL A 30 -10.08 -29.64 -6.00
N ARG A 31 -9.32 -28.55 -6.25
CA ARG A 31 -8.48 -28.42 -7.45
C ARG A 31 -7.06 -28.90 -7.16
N ILE A 32 -6.43 -29.57 -8.13
CA ILE A 32 -4.99 -29.82 -8.17
C ILE A 32 -4.44 -29.24 -9.47
N SER A 33 -3.60 -28.24 -9.35
CA SER A 33 -2.93 -27.60 -10.49
C SER A 33 -1.83 -28.48 -11.07
N ARG A 34 -1.61 -28.38 -12.38
CA ARG A 34 -0.58 -29.12 -13.12
C ARG A 34 -0.71 -30.66 -12.96
N ALA A 35 -1.93 -31.12 -12.94
CA ALA A 35 -2.25 -32.53 -12.81
C ALA A 35 -3.44 -32.90 -13.69
N ARG A 36 -3.52 -34.15 -14.08
CA ARG A 36 -4.67 -34.70 -14.78
C ARG A 36 -4.91 -36.15 -14.34
N LEU A 37 -6.15 -36.54 -14.35
CA LEU A 37 -6.51 -37.93 -14.19
C LEU A 37 -6.24 -38.65 -15.52
N ASP A 38 -5.53 -39.76 -15.49
CA ASP A 38 -5.33 -40.62 -16.63
C ASP A 38 -6.50 -41.61 -16.73
N GLY A 39 -6.98 -41.81 -17.93
CA GLY A 39 -8.13 -42.70 -18.22
C GLY A 39 -8.96 -42.22 -19.39
N THR A 40 -9.97 -43.02 -19.74
CA THR A 40 -10.92 -42.63 -20.78
C THR A 40 -12.04 -41.80 -20.18
N PRO A 41 -12.20 -40.52 -20.59
CA PRO A 41 -13.27 -39.70 -20.06
C PRO A 41 -14.63 -40.21 -20.52
N LEU A 42 -15.66 -40.09 -19.67
CA LEU A 42 -17.05 -40.39 -20.01
C LEU A 42 -17.58 -39.43 -21.07
N VAL A 43 -17.20 -38.15 -20.92
CA VAL A 43 -17.67 -37.06 -21.78
C VAL A 43 -16.54 -36.05 -21.94
N VAL A 44 -16.39 -35.50 -23.13
CA VAL A 44 -15.53 -34.36 -23.44
C VAL A 44 -16.40 -33.22 -23.94
N SER A 45 -16.23 -32.04 -23.38
CA SER A 45 -17.03 -30.87 -23.74
C SER A 45 -16.18 -29.59 -23.77
N THR A 46 -16.40 -28.76 -24.78
CA THR A 46 -15.86 -27.40 -24.86
C THR A 46 -16.84 -26.47 -24.12
N ALA A 47 -16.58 -26.26 -22.84
CA ALA A 47 -17.45 -25.47 -21.97
C ALA A 47 -16.99 -24.02 -21.76
N GLY A 48 -15.84 -23.67 -22.32
CA GLY A 48 -15.26 -22.32 -22.27
C GLY A 48 -14.55 -21.99 -20.93
N HIS A 49 -15.07 -22.49 -19.79
CA HIS A 49 -14.53 -22.20 -18.47
C HIS A 49 -14.69 -23.37 -17.49
N ASP A 50 -13.74 -23.52 -16.59
CA ASP A 50 -13.77 -24.50 -15.50
C ASP A 50 -14.99 -24.33 -14.57
N LEU A 51 -15.49 -23.11 -14.40
CA LEU A 51 -16.72 -22.85 -13.64
C LEU A 51 -17.93 -23.56 -14.27
N THR A 52 -18.07 -23.49 -15.59
CA THR A 52 -19.14 -24.19 -16.31
C THR A 52 -18.98 -25.70 -16.14
N CYS A 53 -17.75 -26.23 -16.27
CA CYS A 53 -17.47 -27.65 -16.05
C CYS A 53 -17.83 -28.09 -14.62
N SER A 54 -17.47 -27.28 -13.62
CA SER A 54 -17.81 -27.59 -12.23
C SER A 54 -19.32 -27.59 -11.99
N GLN A 55 -20.10 -26.73 -12.67
CA GLN A 55 -21.55 -26.72 -12.57
C GLN A 55 -22.18 -28.00 -13.16
N TYR A 56 -21.71 -28.42 -14.33
CA TYR A 56 -22.18 -29.69 -14.93
C TYR A 56 -21.85 -30.89 -14.05
N CYS A 57 -20.60 -31.00 -13.60
CA CYS A 57 -20.17 -32.11 -12.74
C CYS A 57 -20.86 -32.09 -11.37
N ARG A 58 -21.06 -30.91 -10.78
CA ARG A 58 -21.77 -30.76 -9.50
C ARG A 58 -23.20 -31.30 -9.57
N ASN A 59 -23.88 -31.01 -10.66
CA ASN A 59 -25.27 -31.37 -10.86
C ASN A 59 -25.44 -32.75 -11.50
N ASN A 60 -24.36 -33.48 -11.81
CA ASN A 60 -24.37 -34.74 -12.52
C ASN A 60 -25.10 -34.64 -13.87
N ILE A 61 -24.87 -33.60 -14.63
CA ILE A 61 -25.49 -33.35 -15.94
C ILE A 61 -24.42 -33.47 -17.03
N GLU A 62 -24.73 -34.27 -18.04
CA GLU A 62 -23.91 -34.34 -19.25
C GLU A 62 -24.11 -33.08 -20.11
N PRO A 63 -23.01 -32.31 -20.40
CA PRO A 63 -23.11 -31.02 -21.08
C PRO A 63 -23.76 -31.07 -22.48
N THR A 64 -23.59 -32.17 -23.19
CA THR A 64 -24.03 -32.29 -24.60
C THR A 64 -25.47 -32.72 -24.74
N THR A 65 -25.97 -33.57 -23.85
CA THR A 65 -27.29 -34.16 -23.93
C THR A 65 -28.28 -33.67 -22.87
N GLY A 66 -27.76 -33.07 -21.80
CA GLY A 66 -28.53 -32.69 -20.61
C GLY A 66 -28.97 -33.91 -19.77
N ALA A 67 -28.52 -35.12 -20.10
CA ALA A 67 -28.86 -36.33 -19.38
C ALA A 67 -28.19 -36.38 -18.00
N GLN A 68 -28.87 -37.03 -17.04
CA GLN A 68 -28.27 -37.31 -15.72
C GLN A 68 -27.15 -38.33 -15.88
N ARG A 69 -25.93 -37.97 -15.43
CA ARG A 69 -24.78 -38.84 -15.49
C ARG A 69 -23.84 -38.51 -14.31
N LEU A 70 -23.52 -39.49 -13.53
CA LEU A 70 -22.63 -39.33 -12.38
C LEU A 70 -21.27 -38.80 -12.81
N CYS A 71 -20.84 -37.75 -12.14
CA CYS A 71 -19.53 -37.17 -12.31
C CYS A 71 -18.81 -37.11 -10.96
N ALA A 72 -17.67 -37.77 -10.88
CA ALA A 72 -16.80 -37.76 -9.70
C ALA A 72 -15.66 -36.75 -9.80
N SER A 73 -15.19 -36.51 -11.01
CA SER A 73 -14.08 -35.57 -11.26
C SER A 73 -14.05 -35.07 -12.69
N PHE A 74 -13.27 -34.03 -12.97
CA PHE A 74 -12.97 -33.61 -14.32
C PHE A 74 -11.56 -33.04 -14.44
N ASN A 75 -10.98 -33.16 -15.63
CA ASN A 75 -9.81 -32.41 -16.03
C ASN A 75 -10.24 -31.18 -16.84
N PHE A 76 -9.56 -30.06 -16.65
CA PHE A 76 -9.67 -28.85 -17.46
C PHE A 76 -8.32 -28.54 -18.10
N ASP A 77 -8.30 -28.28 -19.41
CA ASP A 77 -7.06 -28.07 -20.17
C ASP A 77 -6.47 -26.66 -20.03
N GLY A 78 -7.05 -25.83 -19.15
CA GLY A 78 -6.62 -24.44 -18.93
C GLY A 78 -6.99 -23.50 -20.07
N ARG A 79 -7.79 -23.94 -21.04
CA ARG A 79 -8.30 -23.15 -22.17
C ARG A 79 -9.81 -23.15 -22.22
N GLU A 80 -10.41 -24.27 -22.67
CA GLU A 80 -11.87 -24.33 -22.86
C GLU A 80 -12.45 -25.75 -22.75
N THR A 81 -11.62 -26.80 -22.62
CA THR A 81 -12.08 -28.19 -22.72
C THR A 81 -12.07 -28.87 -21.37
N CYS A 82 -13.20 -29.52 -21.06
CA CYS A 82 -13.39 -30.37 -19.89
C CYS A 82 -13.50 -31.83 -20.28
N TYR A 83 -12.89 -32.68 -19.50
CA TYR A 83 -12.89 -34.15 -19.61
C TYR A 83 -13.50 -34.69 -18.32
N PHE A 84 -14.73 -35.26 -18.37
CA PHE A 84 -15.46 -35.70 -17.19
C PHE A 84 -15.28 -37.19 -16.93
N PHE A 85 -15.20 -37.56 -15.64
CA PHE A 85 -14.98 -38.97 -15.21
C PHE A 85 -15.97 -39.33 -14.10
N ASP A 86 -16.33 -40.65 -14.04
CA ASP A 86 -17.09 -41.24 -12.94
C ASP A 86 -16.24 -41.79 -11.81
N ASP A 87 -14.92 -41.66 -11.90
CA ASP A 87 -13.95 -41.97 -10.85
C ASP A 87 -13.17 -40.72 -10.46
N ALA A 88 -12.45 -40.80 -9.35
CA ALA A 88 -11.58 -39.77 -8.82
C ALA A 88 -10.20 -40.33 -8.52
N ALA A 89 -9.22 -39.43 -8.34
CA ALA A 89 -7.89 -39.81 -7.92
C ALA A 89 -7.87 -40.34 -6.49
N SER A 90 -6.99 -41.32 -6.23
CA SER A 90 -6.74 -41.82 -4.87
C SER A 90 -6.34 -40.67 -3.90
N PRO A 91 -6.88 -40.64 -2.65
CA PRO A 91 -7.64 -41.70 -1.96
C PRO A 91 -9.16 -41.60 -2.13
N ALA A 92 -9.71 -40.61 -2.82
CA ALA A 92 -11.16 -40.44 -3.01
C ALA A 92 -11.75 -41.48 -3.97
N GLY A 93 -10.99 -41.89 -4.97
CA GLY A 93 -11.32 -42.90 -5.94
C GLY A 93 -10.17 -43.87 -6.14
N THR A 94 -10.18 -44.54 -7.30
CA THR A 94 -9.23 -45.62 -7.65
C THR A 94 -8.24 -45.20 -8.74
N ALA A 95 -8.49 -44.10 -9.42
CA ALA A 95 -7.73 -43.67 -10.57
C ALA A 95 -6.37 -43.05 -10.19
N ASP A 96 -5.41 -43.16 -11.10
CA ASP A 96 -4.11 -42.58 -10.96
C ASP A 96 -4.09 -41.13 -11.44
N LEU A 97 -3.48 -40.26 -10.64
CA LEU A 97 -3.25 -38.88 -10.99
C LEU A 97 -1.85 -38.72 -11.57
N ASN A 98 -1.77 -38.25 -12.79
CA ASN A 98 -0.52 -37.95 -13.49
C ASN A 98 -0.13 -36.48 -13.20
N PRO A 99 0.96 -36.22 -12.46
CA PRO A 99 1.50 -34.88 -12.32
C PRO A 99 2.28 -34.52 -13.59
N ASN A 100 1.77 -33.58 -14.37
CA ASN A 100 2.46 -33.03 -15.53
C ASN A 100 2.81 -31.56 -15.29
N PRO A 101 3.97 -31.24 -14.75
CA PRO A 101 4.34 -29.88 -14.37
C PRO A 101 4.42 -28.89 -15.55
N SER A 102 4.60 -29.39 -16.78
CA SER A 102 4.67 -28.55 -17.99
C SER A 102 3.31 -28.32 -18.67
N ALA A 103 2.23 -28.99 -18.24
CA ALA A 103 0.90 -28.86 -18.82
C ALA A 103 0.07 -27.82 -18.05
N ASN A 104 -0.72 -27.05 -18.79
CA ASN A 104 -1.70 -26.13 -18.23
C ASN A 104 -2.97 -26.85 -17.77
N ASN A 105 -2.87 -28.09 -17.32
CA ASN A 105 -3.98 -28.91 -16.90
C ASN A 105 -4.29 -28.71 -15.43
N PHE A 106 -5.60 -28.76 -15.12
CA PHE A 106 -6.12 -28.78 -13.78
C PHE A 106 -7.01 -30.00 -13.62
N TYR A 107 -6.83 -30.67 -12.50
CA TYR A 107 -7.71 -31.75 -12.07
C TYR A 107 -8.64 -31.23 -10.96
N TYR A 108 -9.94 -31.49 -11.11
CA TYR A 108 -10.97 -31.12 -10.16
C TYR A 108 -11.67 -32.37 -9.63
N GLU A 109 -11.65 -32.53 -8.31
CA GLU A 109 -12.25 -33.66 -7.62
C GLU A 109 -13.49 -33.20 -6.87
N LYS A 110 -14.65 -33.81 -7.17
CA LYS A 110 -15.88 -33.53 -6.45
C LYS A 110 -15.72 -33.95 -4.98
N THR A 111 -16.10 -33.08 -4.08
CA THR A 111 -15.94 -33.25 -2.64
C THR A 111 -17.24 -32.84 -1.96
N CYS A 112 -17.77 -33.72 -1.07
CA CYS A 112 -19.00 -33.49 -0.33
C CYS A 112 -18.66 -32.97 1.07
N LEU A 113 -19.02 -31.72 1.36
CA LEU A 113 -18.69 -31.04 2.62
C LEU A 113 -19.85 -31.13 3.62
N PRO A 114 -19.71 -31.91 4.72
CA PRO A 114 -20.78 -32.08 5.70
C PRO A 114 -21.01 -30.82 6.54
N GLY A 115 -22.27 -30.44 6.73
CA GLY A 115 -22.68 -29.32 7.58
C GLY A 115 -22.38 -27.94 7.07
N VAL A 116 -21.81 -27.82 5.85
CA VAL A 116 -21.48 -26.55 5.18
C VAL A 116 -22.60 -26.21 4.21
N ASN A 117 -23.09 -24.98 4.24
CA ASN A 117 -24.06 -24.53 3.23
C ASN A 117 -23.38 -24.12 1.91
N ALA A 118 -24.17 -24.00 0.84
CA ALA A 118 -23.65 -23.69 -0.48
C ALA A 118 -22.88 -22.35 -0.56
N HIS A 119 -23.24 -21.37 0.26
CA HIS A 119 -22.56 -20.08 0.31
C HIS A 119 -21.19 -20.20 0.99
N GLU A 120 -21.10 -20.87 2.10
CA GLU A 120 -19.83 -21.12 2.82
C GLU A 120 -18.89 -21.98 1.97
N ALA A 121 -19.41 -23.00 1.29
CA ALA A 121 -18.66 -23.83 0.33
C ALA A 121 -18.30 -23.10 -0.97
N CYS A 122 -18.69 -21.83 -1.12
CA CYS A 122 -18.49 -20.98 -2.30
C CYS A 122 -18.80 -21.69 -3.64
N THR A 123 -19.97 -22.33 -3.75
CA THR A 123 -20.37 -23.14 -4.91
C THR A 123 -20.59 -22.33 -6.20
N TYR A 124 -20.58 -21.00 -6.11
CA TYR A 124 -20.52 -20.09 -7.25
C TYR A 124 -19.12 -19.98 -7.86
N ARG A 125 -18.09 -20.58 -7.23
CA ARG A 125 -16.73 -20.74 -7.77
C ARG A 125 -16.51 -22.14 -8.33
N SER A 126 -15.50 -22.30 -9.16
CA SER A 126 -15.16 -23.59 -9.75
C SER A 126 -14.67 -24.61 -8.71
N PHE A 127 -14.04 -24.13 -7.62
CA PHE A 127 -13.55 -24.99 -6.53
C PHE A 127 -13.51 -24.21 -5.21
N SER A 128 -13.54 -24.96 -4.07
CA SER A 128 -13.44 -24.40 -2.72
C SER A 128 -12.04 -24.47 -2.13
N PHE A 129 -11.28 -25.48 -2.49
CA PHE A 129 -9.91 -25.67 -2.00
C PHE A 129 -8.94 -26.05 -3.13
N GLU A 130 -7.71 -25.57 -3.03
CA GLU A 130 -6.61 -26.03 -3.87
C GLU A 130 -5.68 -26.96 -3.07
N ARG A 131 -5.49 -28.19 -3.53
CA ARG A 131 -4.71 -29.22 -2.87
C ARG A 131 -3.28 -29.31 -3.40
N MET A 132 -2.33 -29.39 -2.50
CA MET A 132 -0.95 -29.78 -2.79
C MET A 132 -0.64 -31.09 -2.07
N ARG A 133 -0.38 -32.14 -2.85
CA ARG A 133 -0.13 -33.48 -2.34
C ARG A 133 1.25 -33.56 -1.70
N LYS A 134 1.38 -34.37 -0.61
CA LYS A 134 2.65 -34.58 0.11
C LYS A 134 3.35 -33.27 0.45
N THR A 135 2.57 -32.30 0.94
CA THR A 135 3.04 -30.96 1.27
C THR A 135 2.42 -30.53 2.58
N SER A 136 3.15 -29.78 3.41
CA SER A 136 2.69 -29.17 4.66
C SER A 136 3.13 -27.71 4.73
N LEU A 137 2.34 -26.88 5.40
CA LEU A 137 2.72 -25.56 5.86
C LEU A 137 3.15 -25.69 7.33
N ASP A 138 4.46 -25.58 7.60
CA ASP A 138 5.01 -25.86 8.91
C ASP A 138 5.04 -24.60 9.80
N GLY A 139 4.74 -24.79 11.10
CA GLY A 139 4.97 -23.78 12.15
C GLY A 139 3.85 -22.75 12.35
N PHE A 140 2.74 -22.84 11.64
CA PHE A 140 1.63 -21.86 11.71
C PHE A 140 0.28 -22.48 12.06
N VAL A 141 0.29 -23.59 12.81
CA VAL A 141 -0.93 -24.25 13.26
C VAL A 141 -1.62 -23.39 14.32
N ARG A 142 -2.82 -22.89 14.01
CA ARG A 142 -3.65 -22.13 14.95
C ARG A 142 -4.55 -23.03 15.78
N LYS A 143 -5.09 -24.08 15.16
CA LYS A 143 -5.99 -25.05 15.79
C LYS A 143 -5.76 -26.42 15.16
N SER A 144 -5.68 -27.46 16.00
CA SER A 144 -5.58 -28.85 15.55
C SER A 144 -6.73 -29.65 16.13
N ILE A 145 -7.40 -30.43 15.28
CA ILE A 145 -8.46 -31.34 15.66
C ILE A 145 -8.21 -32.69 14.99
N GLN A 146 -8.82 -33.76 15.52
CA GLN A 146 -8.80 -35.07 14.88
C GLN A 146 -10.16 -35.34 14.26
N VAL A 147 -10.19 -35.61 12.97
CA VAL A 147 -11.42 -35.90 12.21
C VAL A 147 -11.16 -37.04 11.22
N PRO A 148 -12.10 -37.99 11.08
CA PRO A 148 -11.88 -39.22 10.32
C PRO A 148 -11.75 -39.03 8.81
N SER A 149 -12.09 -37.85 8.26
CA SER A 149 -11.95 -37.57 6.84
C SER A 149 -11.46 -36.16 6.55
N ARG A 150 -10.83 -35.97 5.39
CA ARG A 150 -10.42 -34.64 4.90
C ARG A 150 -11.62 -33.73 4.67
N GLU A 151 -12.77 -34.26 4.23
CA GLU A 151 -14.01 -33.52 4.01
C GLU A 151 -14.47 -32.84 5.31
N GLN A 152 -14.39 -33.55 6.43
CA GLN A 152 -14.67 -32.96 7.75
C GLN A 152 -13.64 -31.92 8.15
N CYS A 153 -12.36 -32.11 7.79
CA CYS A 153 -11.31 -31.11 8.01
C CYS A 153 -11.58 -29.84 7.19
N LEU A 154 -11.88 -29.98 5.91
CA LEU A 154 -12.21 -28.85 5.02
C LEU A 154 -13.48 -28.12 5.50
N SER A 155 -14.50 -28.89 5.94
CA SER A 155 -15.72 -28.31 6.53
C SER A 155 -15.42 -27.54 7.80
N ALA A 156 -14.58 -28.09 8.70
CA ALA A 156 -14.18 -27.41 9.93
C ALA A 156 -13.47 -26.07 9.65
N CYS A 157 -12.64 -26.01 8.61
CA CYS A 157 -11.98 -24.79 8.18
C CYS A 157 -12.98 -23.72 7.72
N LEU A 158 -13.97 -24.08 6.90
CA LEU A 158 -14.99 -23.14 6.42
C LEU A 158 -15.94 -22.67 7.52
N LEU A 159 -16.21 -23.51 8.51
CA LEU A 159 -17.10 -23.23 9.63
C LEU A 159 -16.40 -22.58 10.82
N GLU A 160 -15.07 -22.41 10.79
CA GLU A 160 -14.31 -21.79 11.88
C GLU A 160 -14.72 -20.33 12.06
N LYS A 161 -15.03 -19.95 13.31
CA LYS A 161 -15.52 -18.60 13.66
C LYS A 161 -14.56 -17.79 14.54
N GLU A 162 -13.61 -18.48 15.19
CA GLU A 162 -12.65 -17.82 16.08
C GLU A 162 -11.56 -17.09 15.29
N PHE A 163 -11.28 -17.56 14.07
CA PHE A 163 -10.28 -16.98 13.17
C PHE A 163 -10.61 -17.31 11.71
N VAL A 164 -10.02 -16.58 10.78
CA VAL A 164 -10.12 -16.88 9.36
C VAL A 164 -9.19 -18.04 9.02
N CYS A 165 -9.76 -19.22 8.73
CA CYS A 165 -9.00 -20.37 8.27
C CYS A 165 -8.61 -20.19 6.80
N ARG A 166 -7.32 -19.96 6.54
CA ARG A 166 -6.79 -19.74 5.18
C ARG A 166 -6.22 -21.00 4.54
N SER A 167 -5.76 -21.93 5.38
CA SER A 167 -5.25 -23.21 4.91
C SER A 167 -5.38 -24.30 5.95
N VAL A 168 -5.29 -25.54 5.51
CA VAL A 168 -5.21 -26.71 6.40
C VAL A 168 -4.13 -27.67 5.93
N ASN A 169 -3.47 -28.37 6.87
CA ASN A 169 -2.76 -29.62 6.64
C ASN A 169 -3.67 -30.77 7.12
N TYR A 170 -3.86 -31.78 6.29
CA TYR A 170 -4.57 -32.99 6.69
C TYR A 170 -3.67 -34.22 6.61
N ASN A 171 -3.50 -34.91 7.74
CA ASN A 171 -2.71 -36.14 7.82
C ASN A 171 -3.64 -37.35 7.77
N TYR A 172 -3.44 -38.18 6.76
CA TYR A 172 -4.32 -39.36 6.48
C TYR A 172 -4.07 -40.52 7.44
N ASP A 173 -2.92 -40.61 8.11
CA ASP A 173 -2.62 -41.69 9.07
C ASP A 173 -3.09 -41.35 10.49
N SER A 174 -2.81 -40.13 10.94
CA SER A 174 -3.17 -39.67 12.28
C SER A 174 -4.55 -39.01 12.34
N TYR A 175 -5.19 -38.74 11.20
CA TYR A 175 -6.43 -38.00 11.06
C TYR A 175 -6.39 -36.59 11.67
N ALA A 176 -5.19 -36.02 11.78
CA ALA A 176 -4.98 -34.67 12.27
C ALA A 176 -5.35 -33.66 11.17
N CYS A 177 -6.19 -32.72 11.55
CA CYS A 177 -6.58 -31.54 10.77
C CYS A 177 -5.99 -30.31 11.45
N GLU A 178 -4.98 -29.72 10.86
CA GLU A 178 -4.27 -28.56 11.35
C GLU A 178 -4.68 -27.32 10.57
N MET A 179 -5.43 -26.43 11.20
CA MET A 179 -5.94 -25.20 10.59
C MET A 179 -5.00 -24.03 10.86
N SER A 180 -4.78 -23.18 9.84
CA SER A 180 -3.88 -22.04 9.88
C SER A 180 -4.56 -20.74 9.46
N THR A 181 -4.11 -19.63 10.06
CA THR A 181 -4.40 -18.26 9.58
C THR A 181 -3.48 -17.82 8.45
N GLU A 182 -2.47 -18.60 8.15
CA GLU A 182 -1.50 -18.37 7.08
C GLU A 182 -1.74 -19.31 5.90
N ASP A 183 -1.14 -18.98 4.75
CA ASP A 183 -1.21 -19.78 3.54
C ASP A 183 0.15 -19.82 2.82
N ARG A 184 0.25 -20.56 1.72
CA ARG A 184 1.49 -20.69 0.94
C ARG A 184 2.01 -19.37 0.35
N ARG A 185 1.18 -18.34 0.22
CA ARG A 185 1.58 -17.02 -0.27
C ARG A 185 2.09 -16.13 0.85
N SER A 186 1.46 -16.20 2.01
CA SER A 186 1.92 -15.46 3.18
C SER A 186 3.20 -16.04 3.79
N LYS A 187 3.39 -17.37 3.70
CA LYS A 187 4.56 -18.09 4.27
C LYS A 187 5.18 -19.08 3.29
N PRO A 188 5.63 -18.63 2.10
CA PRO A 188 6.12 -19.54 1.04
C PRO A 188 7.34 -20.38 1.44
N THR A 189 8.22 -19.83 2.30
CA THR A 189 9.42 -20.53 2.78
C THR A 189 9.14 -21.63 3.79
N HIS A 190 7.92 -21.70 4.33
CA HIS A 190 7.49 -22.72 5.29
C HIS A 190 6.62 -23.81 4.64
N LEU A 191 6.29 -23.66 3.37
CA LEU A 191 5.62 -24.70 2.59
C LEU A 191 6.67 -25.72 2.14
N ARG A 192 6.55 -26.96 2.59
CA ARG A 192 7.57 -28.00 2.36
C ARG A 192 6.95 -29.28 1.86
N MET A 193 7.62 -29.91 0.92
CA MET A 193 7.31 -31.30 0.57
C MET A 193 7.68 -32.21 1.73
N THR A 194 6.83 -33.19 2.02
CA THR A 194 7.00 -34.16 3.11
C THR A 194 6.84 -35.58 2.58
N ASN A 195 7.51 -36.53 3.27
CA ASN A 195 7.31 -37.95 3.04
C ASN A 195 6.15 -38.53 3.89
N GLN A 196 5.58 -37.71 4.78
CA GLN A 196 4.41 -38.09 5.57
C GLN A 196 3.15 -38.09 4.68
N PRO A 197 2.11 -38.84 5.02
CA PRO A 197 0.84 -38.83 4.31
C PRO A 197 0.02 -37.58 4.65
N VAL A 198 0.58 -36.43 4.34
CA VAL A 198 -0.03 -35.11 4.61
C VAL A 198 -0.23 -34.39 3.28
N ASP A 199 -1.41 -33.80 3.15
CA ASP A 199 -1.70 -32.86 2.05
C ASP A 199 -2.08 -31.49 2.61
N TYR A 200 -1.62 -30.47 1.91
CA TYR A 200 -1.92 -29.07 2.18
C TYR A 200 -3.10 -28.62 1.30
N TYR A 201 -3.97 -27.80 1.87
CA TYR A 201 -5.12 -27.23 1.18
C TYR A 201 -5.21 -25.72 1.40
N ASP A 202 -5.20 -24.92 0.33
CA ASP A 202 -5.52 -23.50 0.34
C ASP A 202 -7.04 -23.30 0.32
N ASN A 203 -7.56 -22.46 1.18
CA ASN A 203 -8.98 -22.06 1.16
C ASN A 203 -9.22 -21.02 0.07
N ASN A 204 -10.04 -21.38 -0.91
CA ASN A 204 -10.44 -20.51 -2.02
C ASN A 204 -11.80 -19.82 -1.77
N CYS A 205 -12.45 -20.06 -0.62
CA CYS A 205 -13.73 -19.44 -0.25
C CYS A 205 -13.59 -18.10 0.50
N LEU A 206 -12.40 -17.54 0.52
CA LEU A 206 -12.14 -16.21 1.09
C LEU A 206 -12.82 -15.12 0.25
N ASN A 207 -13.27 -14.04 0.89
CA ASN A 207 -13.87 -12.87 0.27
C ASN A 207 -13.06 -11.60 0.59
N ARG A 208 -13.53 -10.44 0.15
CA ARG A 208 -12.85 -9.16 0.38
C ARG A 208 -12.55 -8.87 1.85
N GLN A 209 -13.47 -9.21 2.76
CA GLN A 209 -13.35 -8.88 4.19
C GLN A 209 -12.35 -9.78 4.91
N ASN A 210 -12.20 -11.03 4.48
CA ASN A 210 -11.42 -12.03 5.20
C ASN A 210 -10.13 -12.48 4.48
N ARG A 211 -9.88 -12.04 3.24
CA ARG A 211 -8.70 -12.48 2.48
C ARG A 211 -7.36 -12.04 3.08
N CYS A 212 -7.32 -10.96 3.85
CA CYS A 212 -6.11 -10.43 4.49
C CYS A 212 -5.93 -10.85 5.96
N GLY A 213 -6.73 -11.78 6.47
CA GLY A 213 -6.63 -12.29 7.84
C GLY A 213 -7.17 -11.34 8.91
N GLN A 214 -7.17 -11.81 10.18
CA GLN A 214 -7.77 -11.10 11.31
C GLN A 214 -6.92 -9.97 11.90
N GLN A 215 -5.64 -9.87 11.58
CA GLN A 215 -4.74 -8.87 12.15
C GLN A 215 -4.85 -7.48 11.52
N GLY A 216 -5.99 -7.19 10.87
CA GLY A 216 -6.27 -5.87 10.31
C GLY A 216 -5.46 -5.55 9.06
N GLY A 217 -5.01 -6.56 8.32
CA GLY A 217 -4.33 -6.38 7.05
C GLY A 217 -5.21 -5.63 6.05
N ASN A 218 -4.66 -4.58 5.45
CA ASN A 218 -5.28 -3.85 4.36
C ASN A 218 -4.87 -4.46 3.02
N LEU A 219 -5.69 -4.23 2.00
CA LEU A 219 -5.43 -4.69 0.65
C LEU A 219 -4.96 -3.54 -0.22
N VAL A 220 -3.85 -3.74 -0.91
CA VAL A 220 -3.33 -2.82 -1.92
C VAL A 220 -3.09 -3.55 -3.23
N PHE A 221 -3.08 -2.83 -4.34
CA PHE A 221 -2.70 -3.39 -5.63
C PHE A 221 -1.27 -3.00 -5.99
N VAL A 222 -0.55 -3.97 -6.58
CA VAL A 222 0.75 -3.76 -7.22
C VAL A 222 0.56 -3.86 -8.73
N LYS A 223 0.96 -2.84 -9.46
CA LYS A 223 0.88 -2.74 -10.92
C LYS A 223 2.18 -3.18 -11.56
N THR A 224 2.09 -4.01 -12.60
CA THR A 224 3.18 -4.28 -13.55
C THR A 224 2.74 -3.82 -14.92
N THR A 225 3.37 -2.79 -15.47
CA THR A 225 2.99 -2.22 -16.76
C THR A 225 3.40 -3.13 -17.91
N GLN A 226 2.61 -3.14 -18.99
CA GLN A 226 2.89 -3.88 -20.22
C GLN A 226 3.15 -5.38 -19.97
N PHE A 227 2.27 -6.01 -19.21
CA PHE A 227 2.45 -7.37 -18.73
C PHE A 227 1.14 -8.13 -18.68
N GLU A 228 1.18 -9.45 -18.91
CA GLU A 228 0.05 -10.37 -18.76
C GLU A 228 0.50 -11.75 -18.27
N ILE A 229 -0.44 -12.53 -17.73
CA ILE A 229 -0.31 -13.97 -17.57
C ILE A 229 -1.15 -14.64 -18.66
N LYS A 230 -0.52 -15.36 -19.58
CA LYS A 230 -1.23 -16.05 -20.66
C LYS A 230 -2.14 -17.13 -20.15
N PHE A 231 -3.30 -17.19 -20.75
CA PHE A 231 -4.32 -18.19 -20.49
C PHE A 231 -4.96 -18.06 -19.10
N TYR A 232 -5.81 -18.11 -18.53
CA TYR A 232 -6.43 -17.98 -17.20
C TYR A 232 -7.37 -16.79 -17.09
N ASP A 233 -7.99 -16.42 -18.21
CA ASP A 233 -8.98 -15.36 -18.29
C ASP A 233 -10.32 -15.88 -17.77
N HIS A 234 -10.58 -15.77 -16.46
CA HIS A 234 -11.80 -16.30 -15.84
C HIS A 234 -13.03 -15.45 -16.14
N THR A 235 -12.90 -14.16 -16.08
CA THR A 235 -13.98 -13.23 -16.45
C THR A 235 -13.44 -12.07 -17.22
N GLN A 236 -14.13 -11.71 -18.30
CA GLN A 236 -13.80 -10.56 -19.14
C GLN A 236 -14.98 -9.59 -19.17
N SER A 237 -14.69 -8.30 -19.08
CA SER A 237 -15.70 -7.23 -19.14
C SER A 237 -15.12 -5.95 -19.66
N VAL A 238 -16.00 -5.07 -20.12
CA VAL A 238 -15.63 -3.72 -20.53
C VAL A 238 -15.81 -2.79 -19.33
N GLU A 239 -14.72 -2.16 -18.89
CA GLU A 239 -14.69 -1.22 -17.76
C GLU A 239 -14.14 0.12 -18.21
N PRO A 240 -14.79 1.25 -17.85
CA PRO A 240 -14.37 2.55 -18.34
C PRO A 240 -13.02 3.01 -17.81
N GLN A 241 -12.62 2.54 -16.62
CA GLN A 241 -11.41 2.96 -15.91
C GLN A 241 -10.75 1.77 -15.19
N GLU A 242 -9.45 1.88 -14.98
CA GLU A 242 -8.64 0.96 -14.18
C GLU A 242 -9.28 0.68 -12.80
N SER A 243 -9.68 1.74 -12.09
CA SER A 243 -10.27 1.62 -10.75
C SER A 243 -11.52 0.75 -10.71
N ASN A 244 -12.34 0.77 -11.78
CA ASN A 244 -13.53 -0.07 -11.88
C ASN A 244 -13.14 -1.55 -12.02
N CYS A 245 -12.10 -1.82 -12.82
CA CYS A 245 -11.55 -3.17 -12.99
C CYS A 245 -10.97 -3.72 -11.68
N LEU A 246 -10.19 -2.91 -10.95
CA LEU A 246 -9.66 -3.29 -9.63
C LEU A 246 -10.77 -3.55 -8.62
N GLN A 247 -11.82 -2.71 -8.63
CA GLN A 247 -12.98 -2.90 -7.76
C GLN A 247 -13.72 -4.20 -8.09
N LYS A 248 -13.86 -4.52 -9.37
CA LYS A 248 -14.49 -5.77 -9.83
C LYS A 248 -13.74 -7.02 -9.37
N CYS A 249 -12.42 -6.97 -9.34
CA CYS A 249 -11.58 -8.01 -8.75
C CYS A 249 -11.96 -8.28 -7.28
N LEU A 250 -12.11 -7.22 -6.50
CA LEU A 250 -12.39 -7.34 -5.06
C LEU A 250 -13.81 -7.85 -4.77
N ASP A 251 -14.76 -7.49 -5.63
CA ASP A 251 -16.17 -7.80 -5.46
C ASP A 251 -16.60 -9.07 -6.21
N SER A 252 -15.67 -9.74 -6.94
CA SER A 252 -15.96 -10.95 -7.68
C SER A 252 -16.40 -12.09 -6.75
N LEU A 253 -17.60 -12.61 -6.99
CA LEU A 253 -18.11 -13.78 -6.30
C LEU A 253 -17.69 -15.09 -6.99
N ASN A 254 -17.66 -15.09 -8.33
CA ASN A 254 -17.40 -16.28 -9.14
C ASN A 254 -15.93 -16.68 -9.20
N THR A 255 -15.04 -15.74 -8.89
CA THR A 255 -13.59 -15.94 -8.94
C THR A 255 -12.96 -15.40 -7.68
N PHE A 256 -12.08 -16.16 -7.04
CA PHE A 256 -11.20 -15.59 -6.02
C PHE A 256 -10.08 -14.84 -6.74
N CYS A 257 -10.32 -13.57 -7.02
CA CYS A 257 -9.40 -12.76 -7.82
C CYS A 257 -8.01 -12.70 -7.19
N ARG A 258 -7.02 -13.20 -7.91
CA ARG A 258 -5.60 -13.15 -7.56
C ARG A 258 -4.83 -12.18 -8.45
N SER A 259 -5.35 -11.89 -9.63
CA SER A 259 -4.81 -10.87 -10.52
C SER A 259 -5.88 -10.26 -11.42
N VAL A 260 -5.51 -9.13 -11.99
CA VAL A 260 -6.33 -8.39 -12.96
C VAL A 260 -5.43 -7.95 -14.09
N GLU A 261 -5.94 -8.02 -15.32
CA GLU A 261 -5.35 -7.36 -16.48
C GLU A 261 -6.30 -6.29 -16.99
N PHE A 262 -5.77 -5.12 -17.25
CA PHE A 262 -6.54 -4.01 -17.78
C PHE A 262 -5.90 -3.42 -19.04
N SER A 263 -6.66 -3.37 -20.12
CA SER A 263 -6.27 -2.69 -21.37
C SER A 263 -6.89 -1.30 -21.40
N PRO A 264 -6.11 -0.22 -21.23
CA PRO A 264 -6.65 1.14 -21.23
C PRO A 264 -7.30 1.54 -22.56
N ASN A 265 -6.76 1.06 -23.69
CA ASN A 265 -7.26 1.39 -25.04
C ASN A 265 -8.58 0.68 -25.35
N GLU A 266 -8.67 -0.60 -25.03
CA GLU A 266 -9.84 -1.44 -25.28
C GLU A 266 -10.85 -1.37 -24.14
N LYS A 267 -10.48 -0.76 -23.01
CA LYS A 267 -11.25 -0.75 -21.77
C LYS A 267 -11.62 -2.15 -21.30
N ASN A 268 -10.77 -3.12 -21.65
CA ASN A 268 -10.98 -4.52 -21.32
C ASN A 268 -10.40 -4.85 -19.96
N CYS A 269 -11.22 -5.47 -19.12
CA CYS A 269 -10.88 -5.91 -17.76
C CYS A 269 -10.98 -7.43 -17.70
N ILE A 270 -9.88 -8.08 -17.37
CA ILE A 270 -9.78 -9.53 -17.21
C ILE A 270 -9.47 -9.83 -15.75
N VAL A 271 -10.25 -10.71 -15.12
CA VAL A 271 -10.04 -11.15 -13.74
C VAL A 271 -9.62 -12.61 -13.73
N SER A 272 -8.56 -12.93 -12.99
CA SER A 272 -8.00 -14.28 -12.88
C SER A 272 -7.89 -14.76 -11.43
N ASP A 273 -7.98 -16.08 -11.21
CA ASP A 273 -7.67 -16.74 -9.93
C ASP A 273 -6.19 -17.21 -9.86
N GLU A 274 -5.41 -16.94 -10.90
CA GLU A 274 -3.98 -17.17 -10.95
C GLU A 274 -3.19 -15.85 -10.82
N ASP A 275 -1.93 -15.95 -10.39
CA ASP A 275 -1.02 -14.83 -10.18
C ASP A 275 0.42 -15.16 -10.60
N THR A 276 1.35 -14.21 -10.49
CA THR A 276 2.77 -14.43 -10.82
C THR A 276 3.43 -15.46 -9.92
N PHE A 277 2.89 -15.74 -8.74
CA PHE A 277 3.37 -16.80 -7.85
C PHE A 277 2.95 -18.20 -8.35
N SER A 278 1.69 -18.35 -8.74
CA SER A 278 1.16 -19.64 -9.22
C SER A 278 1.58 -19.96 -10.65
N ARG A 279 1.82 -18.94 -11.50
CA ARG A 279 2.12 -19.05 -12.94
C ARG A 279 3.37 -18.31 -13.37
N ALA A 280 4.45 -18.54 -12.67
CA ALA A 280 5.75 -17.94 -13.00
C ALA A 280 6.23 -18.30 -14.44
N ASP A 281 5.76 -19.39 -14.99
CA ASP A 281 6.08 -19.89 -16.34
C ASP A 281 5.23 -19.30 -17.47
N GLN A 282 4.17 -18.54 -17.17
CA GLN A 282 3.24 -17.98 -18.14
C GLN A 282 3.29 -16.46 -18.23
N GLN A 283 4.26 -15.84 -17.62
CA GLN A 283 4.47 -14.40 -17.61
C GLN A 283 4.99 -13.91 -18.95
N VAL A 284 4.36 -12.89 -19.54
CA VAL A 284 4.70 -12.35 -20.85
C VAL A 284 4.63 -10.83 -20.84
N ALA A 285 5.63 -10.19 -21.46
CA ALA A 285 5.56 -8.76 -21.72
C ALA A 285 4.62 -8.48 -22.92
N VAL A 286 3.69 -7.54 -22.75
CA VAL A 286 2.69 -7.16 -23.77
C VAL A 286 2.46 -5.65 -23.70
N HIS A 287 2.34 -4.99 -24.87
CA HIS A 287 2.21 -3.52 -24.90
C HIS A 287 0.78 -2.99 -24.68
N SER A 288 -0.22 -3.85 -24.68
CA SER A 288 -1.63 -3.45 -24.69
C SER A 288 -2.31 -3.52 -23.33
N LYS A 289 -1.70 -4.17 -22.34
CA LYS A 289 -2.31 -4.43 -21.03
C LYS A 289 -1.37 -4.08 -19.89
N ASP A 290 -1.96 -3.68 -18.79
CA ASP A 290 -1.31 -3.57 -17.48
C ASP A 290 -1.86 -4.65 -16.56
N TYR A 291 -0.99 -5.21 -15.74
CA TYR A 291 -1.27 -6.31 -14.83
C TYR A 291 -1.24 -5.86 -13.37
N TYR A 292 -2.13 -6.38 -12.54
CA TYR A 292 -2.28 -5.99 -11.15
C TYR A 292 -2.46 -7.19 -10.24
N GLU A 293 -1.75 -7.21 -9.11
CA GLU A 293 -1.93 -8.19 -8.03
C GLU A 293 -2.43 -7.53 -6.75
N PRO A 294 -3.51 -8.04 -6.13
CA PRO A 294 -3.94 -7.62 -4.81
C PRO A 294 -3.05 -8.26 -3.72
N ILE A 295 -2.37 -7.43 -2.94
CA ILE A 295 -1.46 -7.86 -1.88
C ILE A 295 -1.98 -7.39 -0.53
N CYS A 296 -1.96 -8.28 0.47
CA CYS A 296 -2.29 -7.95 1.85
C CYS A 296 -1.11 -7.30 2.56
N VAL A 297 -1.32 -6.17 3.21
CA VAL A 297 -0.29 -5.42 3.92
C VAL A 297 -0.68 -5.19 5.37
N ALA A 298 0.26 -5.38 6.29
CA ALA A 298 0.10 -5.12 7.72
C ALA A 298 0.42 -3.64 8.02
N ALA A 299 -0.36 -2.72 7.45
CA ALA A 299 -0.21 -1.29 7.64
C ALA A 299 -1.57 -0.63 7.80
N ASP A 300 -1.64 0.43 8.59
CA ASP A 300 -2.85 1.27 8.67
C ASP A 300 -2.91 2.18 7.44
N LEU A 301 -3.90 1.94 6.59
CA LEU A 301 -4.18 2.74 5.39
C LEU A 301 -5.35 3.71 5.61
N SER A 302 -5.80 3.94 6.84
CA SER A 302 -6.95 4.80 7.14
C SER A 302 -6.74 6.24 6.66
N SER A 303 -5.50 6.72 6.71
CA SER A 303 -5.07 8.04 6.23
C SER A 303 -4.50 8.02 4.81
N SER A 304 -4.33 6.85 4.17
CA SER A 304 -3.69 6.76 2.87
C SER A 304 -4.70 6.85 1.72
N THR A 305 -4.28 7.52 0.67
CA THR A 305 -5.06 7.77 -0.56
C THR A 305 -5.06 6.60 -1.53
N CYS A 306 -4.38 5.50 -1.16
CA CYS A 306 -4.18 4.31 -2.00
C CYS A 306 -5.39 3.40 -2.19
N ARG A 307 -6.57 3.75 -1.70
CA ARG A 307 -7.73 2.83 -1.66
C ARG A 307 -8.31 2.43 -3.02
N GLN A 308 -7.95 3.11 -4.11
CA GLN A 308 -8.55 2.88 -5.45
C GLN A 308 -7.55 2.89 -6.60
N GLN A 309 -6.23 2.87 -6.31
CA GLN A 309 -5.16 2.85 -7.30
C GLN A 309 -4.11 1.82 -6.91
N ALA A 310 -3.23 1.47 -7.85
CA ALA A 310 -2.08 0.65 -7.53
C ALA A 310 -1.13 1.40 -6.57
N ALA A 311 -0.86 0.79 -5.41
CA ALA A 311 0.02 1.39 -4.40
C ALA A 311 1.48 1.39 -4.84
N PHE A 312 1.86 0.43 -5.68
CA PHE A 312 3.21 0.29 -6.20
C PHE A 312 3.21 -0.03 -7.69
N ASN A 313 4.22 0.49 -8.39
CA ASN A 313 4.61 0.02 -9.71
C ASN A 313 5.77 -0.96 -9.58
N ARG A 314 5.61 -2.17 -10.10
CA ARG A 314 6.64 -3.22 -10.12
C ARG A 314 7.38 -3.22 -11.44
N PHE A 315 8.71 -3.30 -11.36
CA PHE A 315 9.63 -3.44 -12.48
C PHE A 315 10.44 -4.72 -12.30
N ILE A 316 10.20 -5.70 -13.15
CA ILE A 316 10.78 -7.03 -13.03
C ILE A 316 12.22 -7.06 -13.53
N GLY A 317 13.12 -7.70 -12.78
CA GLY A 317 14.51 -7.92 -13.19
C GLY A 317 15.38 -6.67 -13.19
N VAL A 318 15.03 -5.68 -12.37
CA VAL A 318 15.80 -4.44 -12.19
C VAL A 318 15.94 -4.11 -10.71
N SER A 319 16.96 -3.34 -10.38
CA SER A 319 17.19 -2.78 -9.04
C SER A 319 17.73 -1.36 -9.15
N ILE A 320 17.51 -0.54 -8.12
CA ILE A 320 18.23 0.73 -7.96
C ILE A 320 19.49 0.56 -7.14
N GLU A 321 20.48 1.41 -7.42
CA GLU A 321 21.71 1.50 -6.63
C GLU A 321 21.59 2.57 -5.56
N GLY A 322 22.26 2.38 -4.44
CA GLY A 322 22.31 3.33 -3.35
C GLY A 322 22.33 2.64 -1.99
N GLN A 323 22.41 3.43 -0.93
CA GLN A 323 22.30 2.92 0.43
C GLN A 323 20.82 2.82 0.80
N PRO A 324 20.33 1.62 1.21
CA PRO A 324 18.96 1.48 1.70
C PRO A 324 18.81 2.17 3.07
N VAL A 325 17.64 2.79 3.28
CA VAL A 325 17.30 3.37 4.61
C VAL A 325 16.89 2.30 5.62
N ALA A 326 16.46 1.13 5.13
CA ALA A 326 16.17 -0.05 5.93
C ALA A 326 16.31 -1.32 5.10
N SER A 327 16.60 -2.44 5.76
CA SER A 327 16.67 -3.77 5.11
C SER A 327 16.13 -4.85 6.04
N ALA A 328 15.47 -5.86 5.46
CA ALA A 328 14.98 -7.03 6.16
C ALA A 328 15.27 -8.30 5.35
N GLN A 329 15.58 -9.40 6.02
CA GLN A 329 15.86 -10.70 5.40
C GLN A 329 14.80 -11.74 5.78
N GLY A 330 14.56 -12.72 4.91
CA GLY A 330 13.58 -13.77 5.13
C GLY A 330 12.14 -13.29 5.14
N VAL A 331 11.87 -12.17 4.47
CA VAL A 331 10.54 -11.54 4.38
C VAL A 331 9.91 -11.77 3.01
N THR A 332 8.58 -11.78 2.96
CA THR A 332 7.83 -11.82 1.69
C THR A 332 7.75 -10.43 1.05
N VAL A 333 7.29 -10.37 -0.21
CA VAL A 333 6.96 -9.09 -0.87
C VAL A 333 5.89 -8.33 -0.07
N SER A 334 4.89 -9.02 0.47
CA SER A 334 3.84 -8.45 1.33
C SER A 334 4.43 -7.81 2.59
N ASP A 335 5.35 -8.50 3.26
CA ASP A 335 6.05 -7.95 4.44
C ASP A 335 6.91 -6.74 4.06
N CYS A 336 7.62 -6.82 2.93
CA CYS A 336 8.46 -5.73 2.42
C CYS A 336 7.64 -4.47 2.11
N ILE A 337 6.50 -4.62 1.44
CA ILE A 337 5.55 -3.53 1.17
C ILE A 337 4.99 -2.98 2.49
N SER A 338 4.67 -3.84 3.46
CA SER A 338 4.20 -3.42 4.79
C SER A 338 5.25 -2.57 5.53
N LEU A 339 6.53 -2.97 5.46
CA LEU A 339 7.64 -2.20 6.02
C LEU A 339 7.81 -0.83 5.34
N CYS A 340 7.58 -0.75 4.03
CA CYS A 340 7.59 0.51 3.30
C CYS A 340 6.48 1.46 3.80
N PHE A 341 5.26 0.97 3.97
CA PHE A 341 4.17 1.78 4.53
C PHE A 341 4.43 2.28 5.95
N GLN A 342 5.19 1.53 6.74
CA GLN A 342 5.59 1.90 8.10
C GLN A 342 6.77 2.87 8.16
N ASN A 343 7.50 3.04 7.05
CA ASN A 343 8.67 3.91 6.96
C ASN A 343 8.31 5.19 6.22
N LEU A 344 8.29 6.31 6.94
CA LEU A 344 7.95 7.64 6.41
C LEU A 344 8.82 8.09 5.23
N ASN A 345 10.05 7.57 5.15
CA ASN A 345 11.00 7.90 4.09
C ASN A 345 10.95 6.92 2.92
N CYS A 346 10.06 5.93 2.93
CA CYS A 346 10.00 4.96 1.85
C CYS A 346 9.45 5.59 0.57
N LYS A 347 10.23 5.52 -0.50
CA LYS A 347 9.85 5.89 -1.87
C LYS A 347 9.86 4.69 -2.81
N SER A 348 10.68 3.70 -2.49
CA SER A 348 10.81 2.51 -3.32
C SER A 348 11.43 1.34 -2.56
N ILE A 349 11.35 0.16 -3.17
CA ILE A 349 11.85 -1.09 -2.64
C ILE A 349 12.62 -1.83 -3.73
N ASN A 350 13.79 -2.40 -3.39
CA ASN A 350 14.36 -3.54 -4.11
C ASN A 350 14.03 -4.82 -3.35
N TYR A 351 13.42 -5.79 -4.00
CA TYR A 351 13.15 -7.09 -3.42
C TYR A 351 13.95 -8.19 -4.14
N ASP A 352 14.86 -8.86 -3.40
CA ASP A 352 15.60 -10.02 -3.90
C ASP A 352 14.72 -11.27 -3.79
N ARG A 353 14.28 -11.79 -4.94
CA ARG A 353 13.41 -12.96 -5.03
C ARG A 353 14.13 -14.26 -4.65
N THR A 354 15.46 -14.29 -4.76
CA THR A 354 16.27 -15.50 -4.48
C THR A 354 16.62 -15.64 -3.02
N GLN A 355 16.84 -14.51 -2.33
CA GLN A 355 17.21 -14.46 -0.92
C GLN A 355 16.09 -14.01 -0.01
N SER A 356 14.90 -13.67 -0.56
CA SER A 356 13.78 -13.09 0.19
C SER A 356 14.21 -11.88 1.03
N THR A 357 15.01 -10.98 0.43
CA THR A 357 15.57 -9.82 1.10
C THR A 357 14.93 -8.54 0.57
N CYS A 358 14.49 -7.70 1.49
CA CYS A 358 13.87 -6.41 1.25
C CYS A 358 14.86 -5.29 1.52
N HIS A 359 15.00 -4.34 0.60
CA HIS A 359 15.76 -3.12 0.78
C HIS A 359 14.86 -1.91 0.50
N ILE A 360 14.71 -1.02 1.46
CA ILE A 360 13.85 0.17 1.39
C ILE A 360 14.71 1.39 1.10
N TYR A 361 14.26 2.25 0.18
CA TYR A 361 14.98 3.44 -0.25
C TYR A 361 14.12 4.70 -0.11
N ALA A 362 14.78 5.82 0.20
CA ALA A 362 14.18 7.15 0.22
C ALA A 362 14.17 7.84 -1.16
N VAL A 363 14.56 7.13 -2.21
CA VAL A 363 14.63 7.63 -3.60
C VAL A 363 13.76 6.77 -4.51
N GLY A 364 13.16 7.38 -5.53
CA GLY A 364 12.36 6.70 -6.55
C GLY A 364 13.12 6.54 -7.88
N GLN A 365 12.44 6.00 -8.88
CA GLN A 365 12.98 5.75 -10.22
C GLN A 365 13.60 6.99 -10.88
N ALA A 366 13.00 8.15 -10.64
CA ALA A 366 13.41 9.40 -11.28
C ALA A 366 14.80 9.90 -10.86
N THR A 367 15.22 9.57 -9.63
CA THR A 367 16.46 10.08 -9.02
C THR A 367 17.52 9.01 -8.83
N ALA A 368 17.15 7.74 -9.00
CA ALA A 368 18.03 6.61 -8.77
C ALA A 368 18.62 6.06 -10.08
N ASN A 369 19.82 5.48 -9.98
CA ASN A 369 20.44 4.74 -11.07
C ASN A 369 19.84 3.33 -11.13
N ILE A 370 19.10 3.02 -12.20
CA ILE A 370 18.47 1.72 -12.41
C ILE A 370 19.42 0.80 -13.14
N LYS A 371 19.60 -0.42 -12.61
CA LYS A 371 20.39 -1.48 -13.23
C LYS A 371 19.55 -2.72 -13.50
N LYS A 372 19.87 -3.43 -14.59
CA LYS A 372 19.35 -4.77 -14.84
C LYS A 372 19.91 -5.73 -13.79
N ASN A 373 19.04 -6.39 -13.07
CA ASN A 373 19.37 -7.39 -12.06
C ASN A 373 18.27 -8.46 -12.01
N PRO A 374 18.48 -9.61 -12.69
CA PRO A 374 17.45 -10.64 -12.85
C PRO A 374 16.92 -11.24 -11.52
N SER A 375 17.69 -11.15 -10.43
CA SER A 375 17.29 -11.66 -9.11
C SER A 375 16.35 -10.70 -8.37
N TYR A 376 16.28 -9.45 -8.78
CA TYR A 376 15.54 -8.41 -8.10
C TYR A 376 14.31 -7.98 -8.86
N ASP A 377 13.30 -7.53 -8.09
CA ASP A 377 12.22 -6.68 -8.57
C ASP A 377 12.28 -5.36 -7.83
N PHE A 378 12.15 -4.29 -8.58
CA PHE A 378 12.04 -2.93 -8.05
C PHE A 378 10.58 -2.53 -7.97
N TYR A 379 10.18 -1.95 -6.85
CA TYR A 379 8.83 -1.44 -6.63
C TYR A 379 8.89 0.04 -6.29
N GLU A 380 8.22 0.85 -7.09
CA GLU A 380 8.08 2.27 -6.83
C GLU A 380 6.77 2.56 -6.11
N PHE A 381 6.84 3.32 -5.03
CA PHE A 381 5.70 3.64 -4.18
C PHE A 381 4.88 4.80 -4.77
N ASN A 382 3.59 4.58 -5.04
CA ASN A 382 2.71 5.55 -5.70
C ASN A 382 1.72 6.24 -4.76
N CYS A 383 1.70 5.89 -3.49
CA CYS A 383 0.64 6.32 -2.56
C CYS A 383 0.76 7.76 -2.06
N GLU A 384 1.83 8.43 -2.36
CA GLU A 384 2.07 9.80 -1.88
C GLU A 384 1.24 10.86 -2.61
N SER A 385 0.71 10.56 -3.78
CA SER A 385 -0.06 11.54 -4.53
C SER A 385 -1.56 11.42 -4.25
N GLN A 386 -2.06 12.25 -3.32
CA GLN A 386 -3.49 12.63 -3.33
C GLN A 386 -3.87 13.32 -4.65
N PHE A 387 -2.88 13.68 -5.43
CA PHE A 387 -2.96 14.52 -6.61
C PHE A 387 -2.49 13.71 -7.82
N GLY A 388 -3.42 13.38 -8.69
CA GLY A 388 -3.08 12.90 -10.04
C GLY A 388 -2.62 14.08 -10.87
N GLY A 389 -1.32 14.36 -10.89
CA GLY A 389 -0.74 15.35 -11.79
C GLY A 389 -0.61 14.76 -13.21
N MET A 390 -1.17 15.44 -14.21
CA MET A 390 -1.01 15.12 -15.63
C MET A 390 -0.48 16.36 -16.34
N ALA A 391 0.51 16.19 -17.18
CA ALA A 391 0.99 17.25 -18.03
C ALA A 391 0.63 16.97 -19.50
N LEU A 392 0.17 17.99 -20.20
CA LEU A 392 -0.15 17.95 -21.62
C LEU A 392 0.74 18.96 -22.35
N CYS A 393 1.31 18.52 -23.46
CA CYS A 393 2.01 19.42 -24.38
C CYS A 393 0.98 20.13 -25.24
N THR A 394 0.94 21.46 -25.16
CA THR A 394 0.06 22.30 -25.96
C THR A 394 0.87 23.32 -26.75
N ASN A 395 0.25 23.99 -27.74
CA ASN A 395 0.91 25.05 -28.49
C ASN A 395 1.31 26.24 -27.60
N ASP A 396 0.66 26.39 -26.42
CA ASP A 396 0.91 27.46 -25.47
C ASP A 396 1.96 27.09 -24.41
N GLY A 397 2.48 25.84 -24.45
CA GLY A 397 3.45 25.31 -23.53
C GLY A 397 3.00 24.04 -22.83
N ILE A 398 3.50 23.80 -21.61
CA ILE A 398 3.13 22.67 -20.79
C ILE A 398 1.89 23.02 -19.99
N ARG A 399 0.77 22.35 -20.24
CA ARG A 399 -0.43 22.44 -19.41
C ARG A 399 -0.39 21.35 -18.34
N PHE A 400 -0.25 21.73 -17.10
CA PHE A 400 -0.27 20.84 -15.96
C PHE A 400 -1.68 20.81 -15.38
N ILE A 401 -2.24 19.61 -15.22
CA ILE A 401 -3.60 19.38 -14.72
C ILE A 401 -3.51 18.53 -13.48
N VAL A 402 -4.16 18.96 -12.41
CA VAL A 402 -4.29 18.20 -11.18
C VAL A 402 -5.77 17.84 -10.98
N ASN A 403 -6.04 16.55 -10.77
CA ASN A 403 -7.33 16.05 -10.40
C ASN A 403 -7.26 15.51 -8.97
N THR A 404 -8.16 15.96 -8.09
CA THR A 404 -8.22 15.55 -6.69
C THR A 404 -9.53 14.84 -6.41
N LYS A 405 -9.55 13.91 -5.47
CA LYS A 405 -10.78 13.21 -5.03
C LYS A 405 -11.63 14.11 -4.14
N GLU A 406 -10.97 14.76 -3.19
CA GLU A 406 -11.57 15.74 -2.30
C GLU A 406 -11.26 17.14 -2.80
N PRO A 407 -12.13 18.11 -2.49
CA PRO A 407 -11.85 19.50 -2.83
C PRO A 407 -10.52 19.97 -2.23
N TYR A 408 -9.70 20.55 -3.06
CA TYR A 408 -8.35 21.01 -2.73
C TYR A 408 -8.33 22.52 -2.53
N THR A 409 -7.65 22.95 -1.47
CA THR A 409 -7.32 24.34 -1.21
C THR A 409 -5.82 24.45 -1.00
N GLY A 410 -5.15 25.32 -1.77
CA GLY A 410 -3.70 25.48 -1.76
C GLY A 410 -3.22 26.30 -2.96
N ALA A 411 -2.02 26.04 -3.47
CA ALA A 411 -1.50 26.72 -4.65
C ALA A 411 -0.73 25.75 -5.57
N ILE A 412 -0.77 26.03 -6.88
CA ILE A 412 0.09 25.39 -7.87
C ILE A 412 0.92 26.48 -8.52
N TYR A 413 2.23 26.29 -8.60
CA TYR A 413 3.14 27.29 -9.11
C TYR A 413 4.42 26.72 -9.70
N ALA A 414 5.13 27.51 -10.51
CA ALA A 414 6.48 27.17 -10.93
C ALA A 414 7.44 27.40 -9.77
N ALA A 415 8.33 26.43 -9.50
CA ALA A 415 9.33 26.55 -8.44
C ALA A 415 10.16 27.84 -8.59
N GLU A 416 10.37 28.55 -7.50
CA GLU A 416 11.08 29.84 -7.44
C GLU A 416 10.37 31.01 -8.18
N LYS A 417 9.17 30.79 -8.68
CA LYS A 417 8.40 31.79 -9.46
C LYS A 417 6.98 31.96 -8.93
N PHE A 418 6.75 31.77 -7.64
CA PHE A 418 5.42 31.88 -7.04
C PHE A 418 4.73 33.21 -7.38
N SER A 419 5.45 34.34 -7.28
CA SER A 419 4.92 35.67 -7.51
C SER A 419 4.53 35.96 -8.97
N THR A 420 5.12 35.26 -9.94
CA THR A 420 4.95 35.53 -11.37
C THR A 420 4.24 34.40 -12.10
N CYS A 421 4.23 33.19 -11.56
CA CYS A 421 3.65 32.00 -12.18
C CYS A 421 3.04 31.08 -11.12
N SER A 422 1.89 31.47 -10.59
CA SER A 422 1.13 30.68 -9.61
C SER A 422 -0.36 30.76 -9.87
N GLN A 423 -1.08 29.77 -9.37
CA GLN A 423 -2.51 29.71 -9.29
C GLN A 423 -2.92 29.26 -7.89
N VAL A 424 -3.56 30.18 -7.16
CA VAL A 424 -4.20 29.86 -5.88
C VAL A 424 -5.52 29.12 -6.16
N VAL A 425 -5.79 28.11 -5.36
CA VAL A 425 -6.92 27.20 -5.53
C VAL A 425 -7.73 27.17 -4.25
N GLU A 426 -9.03 27.35 -4.38
CA GLU A 426 -9.98 27.26 -3.26
C GLU A 426 -11.05 26.24 -3.61
N ASN A 427 -11.14 25.18 -2.80
CA ASN A 427 -12.21 24.17 -2.84
C ASN A 427 -12.50 23.59 -4.26
N ALA A 428 -11.45 23.29 -5.04
CA ALA A 428 -11.59 22.77 -6.39
C ALA A 428 -11.09 21.31 -6.50
N LYS A 429 -11.76 20.51 -7.34
CA LYS A 429 -11.36 19.10 -7.61
C LYS A 429 -10.53 18.95 -8.87
N GLN A 430 -10.56 19.90 -9.77
CA GLN A 430 -9.76 19.92 -10.98
C GLN A 430 -9.16 21.29 -11.18
N ILE A 431 -7.87 21.33 -11.38
CA ILE A 431 -7.11 22.56 -11.54
C ILE A 431 -6.15 22.39 -12.72
N SER A 432 -5.92 23.45 -13.48
CA SER A 432 -4.90 23.44 -14.53
C SER A 432 -4.16 24.76 -14.58
N ILE A 433 -2.83 24.67 -14.71
CA ILE A 433 -1.95 25.81 -14.93
C ILE A 433 -1.15 25.55 -16.22
N THR A 434 -0.86 26.61 -17.00
CA THR A 434 -0.03 26.51 -18.23
C THR A 434 1.30 27.19 -18.01
N PHE A 435 2.37 26.48 -18.33
CA PHE A 435 3.76 26.93 -18.26
C PHE A 435 4.25 27.24 -19.69
N PRO A 436 4.25 28.51 -20.11
CA PRO A 436 4.62 28.89 -21.48
C PRO A 436 6.11 28.70 -21.70
N PRO A 437 6.54 28.52 -23.00
CA PRO A 437 7.96 28.52 -23.36
C PRO A 437 8.64 29.84 -23.02
N PRO A 438 9.96 29.85 -22.76
CA PRO A 438 10.68 31.06 -22.33
C PRO A 438 10.69 32.18 -23.37
N ASN A 439 10.52 31.86 -24.67
CA ASN A 439 10.38 32.84 -25.75
C ASN A 439 8.99 33.47 -25.82
N VAL A 440 7.97 32.87 -25.21
CA VAL A 440 6.61 33.42 -25.10
C VAL A 440 6.45 34.21 -23.82
N SER A 441 6.88 33.62 -22.68
CA SER A 441 6.90 34.30 -21.40
C SER A 441 7.96 33.72 -20.47
N PRO A 442 8.88 34.54 -19.94
CA PRO A 442 9.86 34.08 -18.93
C PRO A 442 9.26 33.94 -17.53
N ALA A 443 7.99 34.34 -17.32
CA ALA A 443 7.36 34.44 -16.00
C ALA A 443 7.38 33.13 -15.19
N CYS A 444 7.32 31.99 -15.86
CA CYS A 444 7.29 30.68 -15.23
C CYS A 444 8.66 30.00 -15.14
N GLY A 445 9.76 30.66 -15.59
CA GLY A 445 11.10 30.08 -15.48
C GLY A 445 11.29 28.74 -16.22
N THR A 446 10.48 28.46 -17.23
CA THR A 446 10.63 27.27 -18.08
C THR A 446 11.95 27.31 -18.85
N THR A 447 12.54 26.15 -19.08
CA THR A 447 13.82 26.02 -19.80
C THR A 447 13.69 25.05 -20.96
N ILE A 448 14.50 25.29 -22.02
CA ILE A 448 14.61 24.33 -23.11
C ILE A 448 15.97 23.67 -23.04
N LYS A 449 15.95 22.35 -22.77
CA LYS A 449 17.13 21.49 -22.71
C LYS A 449 16.97 20.29 -23.64
N ASP A 450 17.99 20.03 -24.46
CA ASP A 450 18.03 18.85 -25.35
C ASP A 450 16.77 18.71 -26.25
N GLY A 451 16.21 19.84 -26.72
CA GLY A 451 14.98 19.84 -27.49
C GLY A 451 13.70 19.59 -26.71
N LYS A 452 13.76 19.66 -25.37
CA LYS A 452 12.59 19.53 -24.49
C LYS A 452 12.36 20.82 -23.72
N LEU A 453 11.11 21.25 -23.67
CA LEU A 453 10.64 22.28 -22.76
C LEU A 453 10.43 21.65 -21.39
N GLU A 454 11.04 22.19 -20.35
CA GLU A 454 10.94 21.68 -18.99
C GLU A 454 10.42 22.76 -18.04
N ALA A 455 9.64 22.32 -17.05
CA ALA A 455 9.18 23.13 -15.93
C ALA A 455 9.26 22.32 -14.63
N LEU A 456 9.61 22.98 -13.51
CA LEU A 456 9.50 22.43 -12.17
C LEU A 456 8.24 23.02 -11.51
N VAL A 457 7.26 22.18 -11.22
CA VAL A 457 5.96 22.57 -10.68
C VAL A 457 5.89 22.19 -9.22
N VAL A 458 5.40 23.10 -8.39
CA VAL A 458 5.11 22.86 -6.97
C VAL A 458 3.61 22.84 -6.77
N VAL A 459 3.11 21.83 -6.10
CA VAL A 459 1.74 21.75 -5.60
C VAL A 459 1.79 21.85 -4.08
N SER A 460 1.37 22.99 -3.55
CA SER A 460 1.35 23.24 -2.12
C SER A 460 0.11 22.63 -1.50
N LEU A 461 0.29 21.84 -0.44
CA LEU A 461 -0.78 21.12 0.27
C LEU A 461 -1.26 21.86 1.53
N ASP A 462 -0.67 23.00 1.83
CA ASP A 462 -0.89 23.74 3.07
C ASP A 462 -2.08 24.70 2.94
N GLY A 463 -3.25 24.27 3.36
CA GLY A 463 -4.42 25.14 3.41
C GLY A 463 -4.32 26.27 4.45
N VAL A 464 -3.38 26.19 5.38
CA VAL A 464 -3.22 27.10 6.53
C VAL A 464 -1.97 27.98 6.41
N LEU A 465 -0.91 27.49 5.77
CA LEU A 465 0.33 28.22 5.57
C LEU A 465 0.22 29.20 4.39
N PRO A 466 0.93 30.36 4.42
CA PRO A 466 1.01 31.22 3.25
C PRO A 466 1.61 30.44 2.06
N HIS A 467 1.05 30.57 0.89
CA HIS A 467 1.43 29.82 -0.32
C HIS A 467 2.87 30.08 -0.81
N GLN A 468 3.60 30.99 -0.18
CA GLN A 468 5.00 31.28 -0.47
C GLN A 468 6.00 30.42 0.33
N VAL A 469 5.48 29.64 1.30
CA VAL A 469 6.29 28.75 2.12
C VAL A 469 6.27 27.34 1.54
N THR A 470 7.43 26.79 1.28
CA THR A 470 7.58 25.41 0.84
C THR A 470 7.89 24.50 2.03
N THR A 471 7.10 23.47 2.21
CA THR A 471 7.20 22.54 3.33
C THR A 471 7.43 21.09 2.85
N GLU A 472 7.62 20.16 3.78
CA GLU A 472 7.75 18.74 3.48
C GLU A 472 6.50 18.13 2.86
N TRP A 473 5.33 18.77 2.99
CA TRP A 473 4.06 18.30 2.43
C TRP A 473 3.84 18.72 0.98
N ASP A 474 4.63 19.71 0.48
CA ASP A 474 4.54 20.17 -0.90
C ASP A 474 5.05 19.10 -1.86
N ARG A 475 4.46 19.06 -3.05
CA ARG A 475 4.82 18.11 -4.10
C ARG A 475 5.51 18.82 -5.25
N PHE A 476 6.62 18.25 -5.68
CA PHE A 476 7.42 18.77 -6.79
C PHE A 476 7.28 17.83 -7.99
N TYR A 477 6.96 18.42 -9.15
CA TYR A 477 6.82 17.70 -10.41
C TYR A 477 7.73 18.33 -11.45
N ARG A 478 8.67 17.54 -11.98
CA ARG A 478 9.38 17.93 -13.19
C ARG A 478 8.56 17.47 -14.38
N VAL A 479 8.15 18.40 -15.23
CA VAL A 479 7.35 18.15 -16.42
C VAL A 479 8.13 18.56 -17.65
N SER A 480 8.07 17.75 -18.71
CA SER A 480 8.79 18.04 -19.95
C SER A 480 7.95 17.72 -21.19
N CYS A 481 8.15 18.51 -22.24
CA CYS A 481 7.54 18.34 -23.56
C CYS A 481 8.60 18.41 -24.65
N ASP A 482 8.54 17.51 -25.64
CA ASP A 482 9.37 17.60 -26.82
C ASP A 482 8.99 18.86 -27.66
N VAL A 483 9.97 19.71 -27.97
CA VAL A 483 9.74 21.01 -28.63
C VAL A 483 9.60 20.89 -30.16
N ASN A 484 9.63 19.70 -30.74
CA ASN A 484 9.43 19.49 -32.16
C ASN A 484 7.98 19.79 -32.58
N MET A 485 7.66 21.08 -32.63
CA MET A 485 6.31 21.62 -32.87
C MET A 485 5.90 21.67 -34.35
N ASP A 486 6.54 20.94 -35.24
CA ASP A 486 6.22 21.00 -36.70
C ASP A 486 5.02 20.12 -37.11
N LYS A 487 4.26 19.57 -36.15
CA LYS A 487 3.04 18.82 -36.46
C LYS A 487 1.84 19.34 -35.68
N PRO A 488 0.84 19.94 -36.33
CA PRO A 488 -0.40 20.30 -35.66
C PRO A 488 -1.17 19.04 -35.27
N GLY A 489 -1.50 18.92 -33.98
CA GLY A 489 -2.43 17.90 -33.46
C GLY A 489 -1.79 16.75 -32.69
N PHE A 490 -0.71 16.94 -31.96
CA PHE A 490 -0.13 15.89 -31.12
C PHE A 490 -0.56 16.06 -29.66
N GLU A 491 -1.51 15.22 -29.20
CA GLU A 491 -1.69 14.90 -27.80
C GLU A 491 -0.61 13.89 -27.40
N GLY A 492 0.53 14.37 -26.89
CA GLY A 492 1.60 13.52 -26.38
C GLY A 492 1.40 13.24 -24.89
N THR A 493 1.52 11.98 -24.49
CA THR A 493 1.58 11.59 -23.06
C THR A 493 2.91 12.02 -22.49
N VAL A 494 2.91 12.90 -21.49
CA VAL A 494 4.11 13.38 -20.80
C VAL A 494 4.37 12.50 -19.57
N ILE A 495 5.63 12.08 -19.40
CA ILE A 495 6.09 11.40 -18.20
C ILE A 495 6.24 12.45 -17.10
N VAL A 496 5.37 12.42 -16.09
CA VAL A 496 5.49 13.26 -14.91
C VAL A 496 6.38 12.55 -13.89
N THR A 497 7.50 13.17 -13.54
CA THR A 497 8.47 12.61 -12.60
C THR A 497 8.50 13.48 -11.35
N THR A 498 8.31 12.89 -10.17
CA THR A 498 8.45 13.59 -8.89
C THR A 498 9.91 13.62 -8.49
N ILE A 499 10.47 14.81 -8.23
CA ILE A 499 11.87 14.96 -7.85
C ILE A 499 11.96 15.74 -6.55
N PHE A 500 12.75 15.20 -5.62
CA PHE A 500 13.32 15.95 -4.51
C PHE A 500 14.75 16.30 -4.85
N GLU A 501 15.05 17.57 -5.06
CA GLU A 501 16.44 18.06 -5.04
C GLU A 501 16.66 18.85 -3.75
N THR A 502 17.50 18.30 -2.86
CA THR A 502 18.11 19.06 -1.79
C THR A 502 19.41 19.62 -2.32
N LYS A 503 19.51 20.92 -2.46
CA LYS A 503 20.81 21.59 -2.67
C LYS A 503 21.29 22.17 -1.36
N GLU A 504 22.56 21.92 -1.06
CA GLU A 504 23.28 22.55 0.03
C GLU A 504 23.53 24.03 -0.29
N ALA A 505 23.20 24.92 0.65
CA ALA A 505 23.50 26.34 0.56
C ALA A 505 24.72 26.69 1.43
N GLU A 506 25.62 27.55 0.94
CA GLU A 506 26.73 28.06 1.71
C GLU A 506 26.28 29.30 2.52
N PRO A 507 26.68 29.44 3.81
CA PRO A 507 26.27 30.56 4.66
C PRO A 507 27.11 31.80 4.43
N GLN A 508 26.48 32.98 4.39
CA GLN A 508 27.16 34.27 4.55
C GLN A 508 26.87 34.85 5.93
N VAL A 509 27.92 35.18 6.62
CA VAL A 509 27.89 35.84 7.95
C VAL A 509 27.91 37.37 7.79
N LEU A 510 26.88 38.04 8.32
CA LEU A 510 26.88 39.50 8.43
C LEU A 510 27.01 39.92 9.90
N SER A 511 28.03 40.72 10.20
CA SER A 511 28.30 41.33 11.53
C SER A 511 27.49 42.60 11.70
N ALA A 512 26.81 42.76 12.81
CA ALA A 512 26.14 44.02 13.17
C ALA A 512 26.58 44.54 14.54
N GLY A 513 26.51 45.83 14.68
CA GLY A 513 27.08 46.72 15.67
C GLY A 513 26.70 46.51 17.15
N THR A 514 27.23 47.39 18.00
CA THR A 514 27.29 47.39 19.47
C THR A 514 26.14 46.74 20.23
N PRO A 515 26.44 45.76 21.10
CA PRO A 515 25.41 44.99 21.80
C PRO A 515 24.75 45.79 22.93
N PRO A 516 23.46 45.53 23.22
CA PRO A 516 22.76 45.99 24.40
C PRO A 516 23.36 45.37 25.68
N PRO A 517 23.13 45.93 26.87
CA PRO A 517 23.70 45.46 28.13
C PRO A 517 23.30 44.01 28.50
N ILE A 518 22.25 43.50 27.92
CA ILE A 518 21.85 42.08 28.01
C ILE A 518 21.74 41.54 26.57
N THR A 519 22.43 40.45 26.30
CA THR A 519 22.47 39.82 24.97
C THR A 519 21.78 38.46 24.97
N ALA A 520 21.06 38.17 23.91
CA ALA A 520 20.55 36.83 23.61
C ALA A 520 21.13 36.33 22.29
N GLN A 521 21.42 35.06 22.23
CA GLN A 521 21.94 34.40 21.05
C GLN A 521 20.90 33.40 20.53
N LEU A 522 20.58 33.47 19.23
CA LEU A 522 19.73 32.55 18.51
C LEU A 522 20.62 31.53 17.81
N SER A 523 20.26 30.25 17.92
CA SER A 523 20.96 29.16 17.25
C SER A 523 19.98 28.06 16.86
N PHE A 524 20.36 27.26 15.86
CA PHE A 524 19.63 26.06 15.47
C PHE A 524 20.44 24.82 15.84
N LEU A 525 19.76 23.84 16.39
CA LEU A 525 20.36 22.56 16.77
C LEU A 525 19.60 21.43 16.08
N ASP A 526 20.32 20.36 15.74
CA ASP A 526 19.70 19.12 15.27
C ASP A 526 18.98 18.36 16.39
N LYS A 527 18.39 17.21 16.05
CA LYS A 527 17.73 16.31 17.02
C LYS A 527 18.64 15.82 18.14
N ASP A 528 19.96 15.79 17.90
CA ASP A 528 21.00 15.36 18.85
C ASP A 528 21.60 16.54 19.65
N ASN A 529 21.02 17.73 19.50
CA ASN A 529 21.43 19.00 20.09
C ASN A 529 22.81 19.46 19.66
N GLN A 530 23.27 19.13 18.45
CA GLN A 530 24.45 19.67 17.84
C GLN A 530 24.12 20.93 17.03
N PRO A 531 25.03 21.92 16.96
CA PRO A 531 24.81 23.09 16.11
C PRO A 531 24.57 22.71 14.65
N LEU A 532 23.57 23.35 14.04
CA LEU A 532 23.13 23.06 12.68
C LEU A 532 23.25 24.32 11.83
N GLU A 533 24.03 24.25 10.75
CA GLU A 533 24.18 25.33 9.78
C GLU A 533 23.36 25.11 8.52
N LYS A 534 23.00 23.84 8.22
CA LYS A 534 22.27 23.44 7.04
C LYS A 534 21.24 22.36 7.38
N ALA A 535 20.04 22.41 6.79
CA ALA A 535 18.99 21.43 6.97
C ALA A 535 18.26 21.16 5.65
N SER A 536 17.76 19.95 5.48
CA SER A 536 16.83 19.59 4.41
C SER A 536 15.41 19.98 4.79
N ILE A 537 14.57 20.33 3.81
CA ILE A 537 13.14 20.63 4.06
C ILE A 537 12.50 19.43 4.78
N GLY A 538 11.83 19.71 5.92
CA GLY A 538 11.19 18.69 6.74
C GLY A 538 12.05 18.13 7.87
N ASP A 539 13.35 18.38 7.89
CA ASP A 539 14.21 17.98 9.00
C ASP A 539 13.71 18.56 10.32
N GLN A 540 13.68 17.74 11.37
CA GLN A 540 13.39 18.19 12.71
C GLN A 540 14.62 18.88 13.30
N LEU A 541 14.44 20.11 13.73
CA LEU A 541 15.47 20.92 14.36
C LEU A 541 14.89 21.68 15.55
N HIS A 542 15.73 22.30 16.30
CA HIS A 542 15.38 23.11 17.47
C HIS A 542 15.85 24.54 17.27
N LEU A 543 14.91 25.47 17.33
CA LEU A 543 15.20 26.88 17.52
C LEU A 543 15.51 27.09 19.00
N VAL A 544 16.71 27.63 19.29
CA VAL A 544 17.23 27.79 20.65
C VAL A 544 17.64 29.24 20.88
N VAL A 545 17.18 29.80 21.99
CA VAL A 545 17.58 31.12 22.46
C VAL A 545 18.21 30.99 23.85
N ASN A 546 19.45 31.49 23.98
CA ASN A 546 20.18 31.50 25.23
C ASN A 546 20.73 32.91 25.53
N SER A 547 20.97 33.19 26.80
CA SER A 547 21.64 34.40 27.28
C SER A 547 22.58 34.01 28.43
N GLU A 548 23.72 34.66 28.48
CA GLU A 548 24.63 34.51 29.61
C GLU A 548 24.17 35.27 30.86
N GLN A 549 23.32 36.30 30.65
CA GLN A 549 22.89 37.20 31.71
C GLN A 549 21.50 36.91 32.26
N ALA A 550 20.71 36.10 31.59
CA ALA A 550 19.34 35.81 31.98
C ALA A 550 19.01 34.31 31.91
N GLY A 551 18.29 33.77 32.90
CA GLY A 551 17.79 32.42 32.89
C GLY A 551 16.56 32.27 31.97
N PRO A 552 16.17 31.02 31.60
CA PRO A 552 15.10 30.79 30.65
C PRO A 552 13.74 31.30 31.13
N HIS A 553 13.51 31.41 32.42
CA HIS A 553 12.26 31.94 32.94
C HIS A 553 12.20 33.49 32.91
N ASN A 554 13.33 34.16 32.75
CA ASN A 554 13.45 35.61 32.60
C ASN A 554 13.50 36.05 31.14
N MET A 555 13.37 35.13 30.19
CA MET A 555 13.37 35.41 28.76
C MET A 555 12.06 34.96 28.12
N MET A 556 11.59 35.69 27.13
CA MET A 556 10.44 35.35 26.31
C MET A 556 10.70 35.75 24.88
N VAL A 557 10.60 34.81 23.97
CA VAL A 557 10.58 35.11 22.53
C VAL A 557 9.21 35.68 22.19
N THR A 558 9.14 36.96 21.86
CA THR A 558 7.87 37.64 21.56
C THR A 558 7.50 37.54 20.09
N GLU A 559 8.50 37.61 19.21
CA GLU A 559 8.29 37.54 17.77
C GLU A 559 9.46 36.84 17.09
N CYS A 560 9.19 36.03 16.09
CA CYS A 560 10.21 35.53 15.13
C CYS A 560 9.68 35.68 13.71
N VAL A 561 10.50 36.30 12.87
CA VAL A 561 10.20 36.54 11.46
C VAL A 561 11.23 35.86 10.59
N ALA A 562 10.80 35.04 9.67
CA ALA A 562 11.63 34.44 8.64
C ALA A 562 11.56 35.29 7.36
N THR A 563 12.71 35.53 6.73
CA THR A 563 12.81 36.27 5.49
C THR A 563 13.77 35.52 4.55
N ARG A 564 13.47 35.43 3.28
CA ARG A 564 14.40 34.84 2.30
C ARG A 564 15.63 35.75 2.12
N VAL A 565 16.77 35.14 1.91
CA VAL A 565 18.02 35.82 1.59
C VAL A 565 18.32 35.61 0.12
N GLY A 566 18.42 36.70 -0.66
CA GLY A 566 18.62 36.64 -2.11
C GLY A 566 17.36 36.34 -2.88
N GLY A 567 17.51 35.93 -4.18
CA GLY A 567 16.42 35.69 -5.11
C GLY A 567 15.90 36.96 -5.78
N GLU A 568 14.90 36.81 -6.69
CA GLU A 568 14.28 37.92 -7.41
C GLU A 568 13.10 38.52 -6.64
N GLY A 569 12.87 39.81 -6.75
CA GLY A 569 11.80 40.58 -6.10
C GLY A 569 12.04 40.90 -4.65
N GLU A 570 11.14 41.70 -4.03
CA GLU A 570 11.23 42.04 -2.64
C GLU A 570 10.90 40.85 -1.72
N PRO A 571 11.71 40.60 -0.66
CA PRO A 571 11.42 39.52 0.26
C PRO A 571 10.18 39.83 1.11
N VAL A 572 9.22 38.92 1.15
CA VAL A 572 8.04 39.02 2.00
C VAL A 572 8.34 38.40 3.37
N PRO A 573 8.23 39.16 4.47
CA PRO A 573 8.45 38.60 5.81
C PRO A 573 7.37 37.56 6.17
N PHE A 574 7.82 36.47 6.78
CA PHE A 574 6.95 35.39 7.26
C PHE A 574 7.07 35.26 8.77
N THR A 575 6.07 35.70 9.51
CA THR A 575 6.05 35.64 10.97
C THR A 575 5.72 34.24 11.43
N ILE A 576 6.66 33.57 12.12
CA ILE A 576 6.52 32.20 12.62
C ILE A 576 6.11 32.16 14.11
N ILE A 577 6.54 33.18 14.91
CA ILE A 577 6.10 33.39 16.30
C ILE A 577 5.60 34.82 16.41
N ASP A 578 4.45 35.02 17.06
CA ASP A 578 3.81 36.32 17.30
C ASP A 578 3.23 36.37 18.71
N ASN A 579 3.56 37.43 19.46
CA ASN A 579 3.17 37.60 20.86
C ASN A 579 3.49 36.39 21.76
N GLY A 580 4.62 35.73 21.49
CA GLY A 580 5.08 34.55 22.21
C GLY A 580 4.40 33.25 21.79
N CYS A 581 3.50 33.29 20.81
CA CYS A 581 2.77 32.15 20.32
C CYS A 581 3.22 31.73 18.91
N PRO A 582 3.51 30.45 18.66
CA PRO A 582 3.67 29.94 17.32
C PRO A 582 2.44 30.19 16.47
N ARG A 583 2.59 30.83 15.32
CA ARG A 583 1.48 31.09 14.39
C ARG A 583 1.06 29.83 13.62
N TYR A 584 2.02 28.95 13.42
CA TYR A 584 1.82 27.69 12.68
C TYR A 584 2.39 26.53 13.52
N PRO A 585 1.62 25.95 14.44
CA PRO A 585 2.10 24.91 15.38
C PRO A 585 2.62 23.65 14.69
N ALA A 586 2.17 23.38 13.47
CA ALA A 586 2.68 22.28 12.64
C ALA A 586 4.12 22.51 12.15
N LEU A 587 4.56 23.78 12.06
CA LEU A 587 5.89 24.19 11.59
C LEU A 587 6.83 24.52 12.75
N VAL A 588 6.34 25.25 13.72
CA VAL A 588 7.10 25.65 14.93
C VAL A 588 6.25 25.33 16.14
N GLY A 589 6.72 24.47 17.02
CA GLY A 589 6.05 24.09 18.26
C GLY A 589 6.11 25.18 19.33
N PRO A 590 5.47 24.95 20.49
CA PRO A 590 5.52 25.86 21.63
C PRO A 590 6.96 26.09 22.09
N VAL A 591 7.26 27.33 22.50
CA VAL A 591 8.56 27.63 23.13
C VAL A 591 8.55 27.07 24.55
N GLU A 592 9.51 26.25 24.89
CA GLU A 592 9.69 25.61 26.19
C GLU A 592 10.87 26.21 26.95
N GLN A 593 10.76 26.27 28.27
CA GLN A 593 11.87 26.65 29.16
C GLN A 593 12.72 25.41 29.49
N ASP A 594 13.94 25.33 28.94
CA ASP A 594 14.89 24.26 29.21
C ASP A 594 15.88 24.74 30.32
N PHE A 595 15.52 24.46 31.56
CA PHE A 595 16.30 24.85 32.75
C PHE A 595 17.59 24.07 32.87
N ASP A 596 17.66 22.83 32.37
CA ASP A 596 18.85 21.99 32.44
C ASP A 596 19.99 22.57 31.60
N LYS A 597 19.66 23.26 30.53
CA LYS A 597 20.63 23.89 29.61
C LYS A 597 20.56 25.42 29.59
N ASN A 598 19.84 26.01 30.53
CA ASN A 598 19.67 27.45 30.69
C ASN A 598 19.29 28.20 29.41
N ARG A 599 18.23 27.70 28.68
CA ARG A 599 17.82 28.22 27.38
C ARG A 599 16.32 28.11 27.14
N LEU A 600 15.81 28.87 26.17
CA LEU A 600 14.52 28.64 25.56
C LEU A 600 14.68 27.72 24.34
N LYS A 601 13.74 26.84 24.09
CA LYS A 601 13.78 25.87 23.01
C LYS A 601 12.41 25.72 22.39
N ALA A 602 12.33 25.73 21.05
CA ALA A 602 11.13 25.33 20.30
C ALA A 602 11.51 24.25 19.28
N GLU A 603 10.69 23.21 19.17
CA GLU A 603 10.80 22.26 18.08
C GLU A 603 10.35 22.92 16.78
N MET A 604 11.07 22.73 15.69
CA MET A 604 10.78 23.33 14.40
C MET A 604 11.06 22.34 13.29
N LYS A 605 10.28 22.38 12.23
CA LYS A 605 10.59 21.70 10.97
C LYS A 605 11.25 22.68 10.01
N ALA A 606 12.33 22.22 9.35
CA ALA A 606 12.99 23.02 8.34
C ALA A 606 12.05 23.30 7.16
N PHE A 607 11.98 24.54 6.73
CA PHE A 607 11.15 25.00 5.62
C PHE A 607 11.93 25.97 4.73
N ARG A 608 11.39 26.27 3.57
CA ARG A 608 11.96 27.22 2.60
C ARG A 608 10.92 28.28 2.24
N LEU A 609 11.39 29.49 1.97
CA LEU A 609 10.60 30.53 1.32
C LEU A 609 10.88 30.51 -0.18
N ASP A 610 9.83 30.63 -1.00
CA ASP A 610 9.96 30.56 -2.44
C ASP A 610 10.94 31.64 -2.98
N GLY A 611 11.75 31.25 -3.95
CA GLY A 611 12.74 32.12 -4.60
C GLY A 611 14.13 32.13 -3.95
N SER A 612 14.36 31.41 -2.84
CA SER A 612 15.72 31.25 -2.25
C SER A 612 15.85 29.97 -1.43
N TYR A 613 17.06 29.42 -1.37
CA TYR A 613 17.43 28.32 -0.48
C TYR A 613 17.83 28.82 0.91
N ASP A 614 18.20 30.10 1.03
CA ASP A 614 18.66 30.69 2.28
C ASP A 614 17.54 31.50 2.91
N ILE A 615 17.28 31.24 4.20
CA ILE A 615 16.36 32.02 5.01
C ILE A 615 17.12 32.65 6.20
N GLN A 616 16.74 33.86 6.53
CA GLN A 616 17.18 34.55 7.75
C GLN A 616 15.99 34.53 8.72
N ILE A 617 16.22 34.09 9.94
CA ILE A 617 15.23 34.17 11.02
C ILE A 617 15.73 35.18 12.04
N VAL A 618 14.89 36.18 12.31
CA VAL A 618 15.16 37.23 13.32
C VAL A 618 14.12 37.10 14.42
N CYS A 619 14.56 36.93 15.66
CA CYS A 619 13.68 36.85 16.82
C CYS A 619 13.88 38.02 17.77
N THR A 620 12.77 38.57 18.25
CA THR A 620 12.73 39.56 19.31
C THR A 620 12.58 38.85 20.66
N VAL A 621 13.51 39.11 21.59
CA VAL A 621 13.51 38.50 22.91
C VAL A 621 13.26 39.57 23.96
N MET A 622 12.21 39.40 24.76
CA MET A 622 11.90 40.22 25.91
C MET A 622 12.54 39.62 27.17
N PHE A 623 13.14 40.51 27.97
CA PHE A 623 13.68 40.14 29.28
C PHE A 623 12.78 40.67 30.38
N CYS A 624 12.37 39.80 31.31
CA CYS A 624 11.47 40.13 32.41
C CYS A 624 12.24 40.21 33.73
N ALA A 625 12.14 41.32 34.39
CA ALA A 625 12.73 41.54 35.71
C ALA A 625 11.80 41.05 36.83
N GLY A 626 12.36 40.44 37.85
CA GLY A 626 11.64 40.02 39.04
C GLY A 626 11.58 38.51 39.28
N PRO A 627 11.14 38.10 40.48
CA PRO A 627 11.18 36.69 40.91
C PRO A 627 10.20 35.78 40.14
N ASN A 628 9.20 36.35 39.49
CA ASN A 628 8.18 35.56 38.74
C ASN A 628 8.54 35.35 37.27
N GLY A 629 9.61 36.00 36.76
CA GLY A 629 10.02 35.88 35.38
C GLY A 629 8.98 36.34 34.34
N CYS A 630 9.11 35.86 33.10
CA CYS A 630 8.17 36.10 32.04
C CYS A 630 6.93 35.18 32.18
N PRO A 631 5.72 35.72 32.07
CA PRO A 631 4.50 34.88 32.12
C PRO A 631 4.42 34.00 30.87
N PRO A 632 3.92 32.76 31.00
CA PRO A 632 3.64 31.92 29.83
C PRO A 632 2.53 32.53 28.99
N SER A 633 2.61 32.34 27.65
CA SER A 633 1.58 32.77 26.71
C SER A 633 0.55 31.65 26.49
N ASN A 634 -0.73 32.02 26.56
CA ASN A 634 -1.84 31.13 26.17
C ASN A 634 -2.10 31.32 24.66
N CYS A 635 -1.90 30.27 23.92
CA CYS A 635 -1.94 30.26 22.45
C CYS A 635 -3.14 29.46 21.96
N LEU A 636 -3.67 29.86 20.82
CA LEU A 636 -4.74 29.14 20.11
C LEU A 636 -4.16 28.60 18.80
N ASP A 637 -4.30 27.31 18.57
CA ASP A 637 -4.01 26.71 17.26
C ASP A 637 -5.17 27.03 16.32
N SER A 638 -4.91 27.82 15.29
CA SER A 638 -5.91 28.23 14.30
C SER A 638 -6.38 27.06 13.40
N GLY A 639 -5.65 25.98 13.33
CA GLY A 639 -6.00 24.79 12.55
C GLY A 639 -6.89 23.81 13.30
N THR A 640 -6.70 23.65 14.61
CA THR A 640 -7.44 22.70 15.44
C THR A 640 -8.42 23.33 16.42
N ASN A 641 -8.35 24.66 16.63
CA ASN A 641 -9.02 25.41 17.68
C ASN A 641 -8.69 24.94 19.11
N GLU A 642 -7.55 24.32 19.32
CA GLU A 642 -7.08 23.87 20.62
C GLU A 642 -6.24 24.96 21.30
N LEU A 643 -6.40 25.09 22.62
CA LEU A 643 -5.60 26.00 23.45
C LEU A 643 -4.33 25.27 23.94
N PHE A 644 -3.18 25.89 23.78
CA PHE A 644 -1.90 25.40 24.30
C PHE A 644 -1.09 26.51 24.96
N MET A 645 -0.08 26.16 25.76
CA MET A 645 0.80 27.11 26.42
C MET A 645 2.16 27.12 25.77
N SER A 646 2.67 28.35 25.50
CA SER A 646 4.04 28.62 25.10
C SER A 646 4.79 29.29 26.28
N HIS A 647 6.11 29.08 26.37
CA HIS A 647 6.98 29.55 27.48
C HIS A 647 6.63 28.93 28.85
N GLY A 648 5.93 27.80 28.89
CA GLY A 648 5.65 27.02 30.09
C GLY A 648 6.84 26.12 30.50
N ARG A 649 6.82 25.65 31.76
CA ARG A 649 7.76 24.63 32.21
C ARG A 649 7.49 23.32 31.53
N ARG A 650 8.51 22.64 31.01
CA ARG A 650 8.43 21.29 30.48
C ARG A 650 7.87 20.34 31.55
N LYS A 651 6.63 19.86 31.41
CA LYS A 651 6.09 18.80 32.28
C LYS A 651 6.85 17.51 31.97
N ARG A 652 7.59 16.96 32.97
CA ARG A 652 8.03 15.56 32.90
C ARG A 652 6.78 14.72 32.62
N ARG A 653 6.77 13.91 31.54
CA ARG A 653 5.70 12.93 31.29
C ARG A 653 5.69 11.95 32.47
N ASN A 654 4.83 12.18 33.46
CA ASN A 654 4.40 11.14 34.38
C ASN A 654 3.36 10.28 33.64
N ILE A 655 3.71 9.02 33.41
CA ILE A 655 2.79 7.95 33.03
C ILE A 655 1.84 7.78 34.22
N GLY A 656 0.67 8.43 34.22
CA GLY A 656 -0.28 8.41 35.34
C GLY A 656 -1.39 9.47 35.30
N GLY A 657 -1.77 9.99 34.16
CA GLY A 657 -2.72 11.10 34.04
C GLY A 657 -4.15 10.74 33.58
N GLN A 658 -4.78 9.69 34.12
CA GLN A 658 -6.21 9.45 33.87
C GLN A 658 -7.11 9.63 35.11
N GLN A 659 -6.63 10.21 36.19
CA GLN A 659 -7.41 10.37 37.45
C GLN A 659 -7.70 11.81 37.88
N LEU A 660 -7.27 12.84 37.17
CA LEU A 660 -7.50 14.24 37.58
C LEU A 660 -8.66 14.95 36.85
N LEU A 661 -9.16 14.42 35.74
CA LEU A 661 -10.33 14.98 35.05
C LEU A 661 -11.68 14.54 35.64
N ALA A 662 -11.68 13.49 36.47
CA ALA A 662 -12.89 13.01 37.15
C ALA A 662 -13.23 13.76 38.44
N GLN A 663 -12.30 14.53 39.02
CA GLN A 663 -12.55 15.28 40.28
C GLN A 663 -13.01 16.73 40.05
N GLN A 664 -12.84 17.30 38.87
CA GLN A 664 -13.36 18.65 38.57
C GLN A 664 -14.83 18.62 38.09
N GLN A 665 -15.32 17.53 37.55
CA GLN A 665 -16.74 17.41 37.16
C GLN A 665 -17.68 17.05 38.32
N GLN A 666 -17.17 16.66 39.49
CA GLN A 666 -18.00 16.41 40.69
C GLN A 666 -18.19 17.63 41.58
N HIS A 667 -17.49 18.76 41.36
CA HIS A 667 -17.62 19.97 42.14
C HIS A 667 -18.58 21.00 41.54
N GLU A 668 -18.96 20.87 40.25
CA GLU A 668 -19.96 21.75 39.58
C GLU A 668 -21.40 21.20 39.62
N GLN A 669 -21.62 20.05 40.23
CA GLN A 669 -23.00 19.52 40.42
C GLN A 669 -23.52 19.63 41.87
N GLN A 670 -22.84 20.38 42.74
CA GLN A 670 -23.27 20.59 44.15
C GLN A 670 -23.25 22.09 44.58
N THR A 671 -23.43 23.01 43.64
CA THR A 671 -23.86 24.40 44.01
C THR A 671 -25.01 24.82 43.13
#